data_1cc740256093b40ff8defa69e17d8ef3
#
_entry.id   1cc740256093b40ff8defa69e17d8ef3
#
_cell.length_a   1.000
_cell.length_b   1.000
_cell.length_c   1.000
_cell.angle_alpha   90.00
_cell.angle_beta   90.00
_cell.angle_gamma   90.00
#
_symmetry.space_group_name_H-M   'P 1'
#
loop_
_entity.id
_entity.type
_entity.pdbx_description
1 polymer ?
#
loop_
_entity_poly.entity_id
_entity_poly.type
_entity_poly.pdbx_seq_one_letter_code
_entity_poly.pdbx_strand_id
1 'polypeptide(L)'
;MEQQLYSLSKLFTERLYRIPDYQRGYAWTEKQLKDFWGDLLQLERDKNHYLGVLTLEQVPKETVKTWRDDYWIVDSKSYSPYHIVDGQQRLTTAIILIQSIIESVKEGTRLNYNTLDEIRKRFIYDSKDGGISRSYMFGYERDNPSYDFLKTKIFLEPSESSETPQETVYTHNLEFAKRFFKEKLEALTFDDKESTYRKLTQNLLFNIYTISTDIDVFVAFETMNNRGKLLSYLELLKNRLIYLSTKFEVEDYEKEKLRNSINETWKSMYHHLGKNKSKPLDDDLFLSNHFMIYFKSPAGFEDEEFVLGIDSSNNRIYTRSRVNYSAYLLERKFTVKSIMFAKADVDIATQNEEDKETLSLTDVYSYVKSLQSCVELWYKILNPSDSNFSTEEKLWIDKLIRLSRKNDFFPATPLIMVFFQKEKKQEERLKLFKALEGINFLMLLNRNRYSPFYLEFFTLPNMVELAVKLSRGSVSPEKIIKDLEETRHKITNHKEFLSNIILEFKSDGFYKWRGIKYFLYEYDLYLQKASKTERQKLDWTEFNSRDYETVEHIYPQKPRKECWTSKFNFYSAPQKTILRHSLGNLLPLSKPKNSSFSNGCFIDKISNDNNAVGYRYGSYSENEITKYKDWTAKEILERGLKLLDRKSVV
;
A
#
# COMPACT_ATOMS: atom_id res chain seq x y z
N MET A 1 39.73 -19.60 -15.67
CA MET A 1 39.43 -18.23 -16.16
C MET A 1 39.36 -17.31 -14.97
N GLU A 2 40.29 -16.37 -14.85
CA GLU A 2 40.15 -15.29 -13.86
C GLU A 2 38.89 -14.48 -14.19
N GLN A 3 37.96 -14.41 -13.27
CA GLN A 3 36.78 -13.57 -13.40
C GLN A 3 37.25 -12.12 -13.38
N GLN A 4 37.17 -11.43 -14.49
CA GLN A 4 37.59 -10.02 -14.59
C GLN A 4 36.52 -9.14 -13.86
N LEU A 5 36.96 -8.50 -12.78
CA LEU A 5 36.14 -7.55 -12.06
C LEU A 5 36.32 -6.14 -12.62
N TYR A 6 35.22 -5.41 -12.76
CA TYR A 6 35.18 -4.06 -13.31
C TYR A 6 34.80 -3.03 -12.27
N SER A 7 35.62 -2.00 -12.11
CA SER A 7 35.24 -0.81 -11.35
C SER A 7 34.20 0.02 -12.14
N LEU A 8 33.49 0.89 -11.44
CA LEU A 8 32.50 1.76 -12.08
C LEU A 8 33.12 2.61 -13.20
N SER A 9 34.35 3.12 -13.01
CA SER A 9 35.07 3.85 -14.03
C SER A 9 35.35 3.01 -15.31
N LYS A 10 35.66 1.73 -15.16
CA LYS A 10 35.84 0.81 -16.29
C LYS A 10 34.51 0.43 -16.94
N LEU A 11 33.42 0.32 -16.18
CA LEU A 11 32.09 0.05 -16.72
C LEU A 11 31.66 1.14 -17.69
N PHE A 12 31.89 2.42 -17.35
CA PHE A 12 31.50 3.57 -18.16
C PHE A 12 32.55 4.01 -19.19
N THR A 13 33.38 3.08 -19.67
CA THR A 13 34.28 3.34 -20.77
C THR A 13 33.63 2.88 -22.08
N GLU A 14 33.25 3.82 -22.94
CA GLU A 14 32.64 3.59 -24.26
C GLU A 14 31.40 2.67 -24.23
N ARG A 15 30.59 2.76 -23.17
CA ARG A 15 29.37 1.99 -23.00
C ARG A 15 28.18 2.86 -22.59
N LEU A 16 27.02 2.52 -23.15
CA LEU A 16 25.72 3.10 -22.81
C LEU A 16 24.85 2.06 -22.14
N TYR A 17 24.17 2.46 -21.09
CA TYR A 17 23.29 1.57 -20.33
C TYR A 17 21.86 2.06 -20.32
N ARG A 18 20.92 1.17 -20.67
CA ARG A 18 19.48 1.43 -20.59
C ARG A 18 18.82 0.37 -19.75
N ILE A 19 17.90 0.79 -18.89
CA ILE A 19 17.01 -0.08 -18.15
C ILE A 19 15.78 -0.28 -19.03
N PRO A 20 15.51 -1.52 -19.50
CA PRO A 20 14.41 -1.80 -20.41
C PRO A 20 13.04 -1.52 -19.77
N ASP A 21 12.02 -1.38 -20.62
CA ASP A 21 10.65 -1.09 -20.22
C ASP A 21 9.99 -2.21 -19.42
N TYR A 22 10.39 -3.46 -19.61
CA TYR A 22 9.87 -4.60 -18.84
C TYR A 22 10.38 -4.65 -17.40
N GLN A 23 11.41 -3.89 -17.07
CA GLN A 23 11.95 -3.82 -15.72
C GLN A 23 11.20 -2.79 -14.86
N ARG A 24 11.23 -3.04 -13.55
CA ARG A 24 10.72 -2.07 -12.57
C ARG A 24 11.59 -0.81 -12.53
N GLY A 25 11.01 0.27 -12.02
CA GLY A 25 11.76 1.48 -11.67
C GLY A 25 12.66 1.29 -10.43
N TYR A 26 13.12 2.40 -9.90
CA TYR A 26 14.02 2.39 -8.74
C TYR A 26 13.27 2.02 -7.44
N ALA A 27 13.59 0.86 -6.89
CA ALA A 27 12.84 0.24 -5.78
C ALA A 27 13.59 0.24 -4.42
N TRP A 28 14.85 0.71 -4.37
CA TRP A 28 15.57 0.79 -3.10
C TRP A 28 14.97 1.85 -2.18
N THR A 29 14.89 1.50 -0.91
CA THR A 29 14.38 2.35 0.17
C THR A 29 15.52 2.71 1.14
N GLU A 30 15.20 3.44 2.20
CA GLU A 30 16.18 3.89 3.20
C GLU A 30 17.11 2.78 3.70
N LYS A 31 16.59 1.56 3.87
CA LYS A 31 17.39 0.43 4.37
C LYS A 31 18.54 0.13 3.42
N GLN A 32 18.25 -0.12 2.14
CA GLN A 32 19.28 -0.46 1.15
C GLN A 32 20.27 0.69 0.92
N LEU A 33 19.79 1.94 0.99
CA LEU A 33 20.66 3.13 0.88
C LEU A 33 21.61 3.24 2.07
N LYS A 34 21.15 2.94 3.29
CA LYS A 34 22.01 2.90 4.49
C LYS A 34 23.05 1.81 4.39
N ASP A 35 22.67 0.61 3.92
CA ASP A 35 23.58 -0.51 3.73
C ASP A 35 24.67 -0.12 2.70
N PHE A 36 24.26 0.37 1.51
CA PHE A 36 25.19 0.81 0.46
C PHE A 36 26.15 1.93 0.92
N TRP A 37 25.62 2.93 1.66
CA TRP A 37 26.43 4.01 2.20
C TRP A 37 27.40 3.52 3.29
N GLY A 38 26.94 2.60 4.13
CA GLY A 38 27.76 1.96 5.18
C GLY A 38 28.94 1.19 4.59
N ASP A 39 28.68 0.35 3.56
CA ASP A 39 29.70 -0.40 2.86
C ASP A 39 30.77 0.53 2.25
N LEU A 40 30.33 1.64 1.65
CA LEU A 40 31.23 2.62 1.05
C LEU A 40 32.09 3.36 2.08
N LEU A 41 31.54 3.73 3.25
CA LEU A 41 32.29 4.39 4.30
C LEU A 41 33.29 3.46 4.98
N GLN A 42 32.89 2.21 5.25
CA GLN A 42 33.73 1.20 5.92
C GLN A 42 34.85 0.70 5.03
N LEU A 43 34.76 0.90 3.72
CA LEU A 43 35.76 0.44 2.77
C LEU A 43 37.10 1.15 3.04
N GLU A 44 38.13 0.38 3.35
CA GLU A 44 39.48 0.88 3.51
C GLU A 44 40.08 1.42 2.20
N ARG A 45 41.04 2.33 2.30
CA ARG A 45 41.55 3.07 1.12
C ARG A 45 42.10 2.18 0.02
N ASP A 46 42.71 1.06 0.34
CA ASP A 46 43.41 0.15 -0.58
C ASP A 46 42.70 -1.20 -0.75
N LYS A 47 41.47 -1.30 -0.28
CA LYS A 47 40.62 -2.50 -0.44
C LYS A 47 39.56 -2.29 -1.50
N ASN A 48 39.15 -3.40 -2.08
CA ASN A 48 38.03 -3.45 -3.02
C ASN A 48 36.82 -4.11 -2.38
N HIS A 49 35.63 -3.66 -2.75
CA HIS A 49 34.36 -4.24 -2.33
C HIS A 49 33.61 -4.80 -3.53
N TYR A 50 33.22 -6.05 -3.44
CA TYR A 50 32.46 -6.72 -4.51
C TYR A 50 30.96 -6.39 -4.37
N LEU A 51 30.42 -5.68 -5.33
CA LEU A 51 29.03 -5.24 -5.32
C LEU A 51 28.06 -6.26 -5.93
N GLY A 52 28.56 -7.23 -6.67
CA GLY A 52 27.76 -8.30 -7.28
C GLY A 52 27.88 -8.37 -8.81
N VAL A 53 27.00 -9.19 -9.38
CA VAL A 53 26.93 -9.37 -10.84
C VAL A 53 26.12 -8.24 -11.46
N LEU A 54 26.57 -7.74 -12.61
CA LEU A 54 25.82 -6.90 -13.53
C LEU A 54 25.54 -7.73 -14.78
N THR A 55 24.27 -8.08 -14.98
CA THR A 55 23.86 -8.85 -16.15
C THR A 55 23.42 -7.91 -17.26
N LEU A 56 24.01 -8.06 -18.42
CA LEU A 56 23.83 -7.18 -19.57
C LEU A 56 23.37 -7.97 -20.80
N GLU A 57 22.56 -7.33 -21.62
CA GLU A 57 22.22 -7.75 -22.98
C GLU A 57 22.73 -6.69 -23.94
N GLN A 58 23.45 -7.09 -24.98
CA GLN A 58 23.90 -6.15 -26.01
C GLN A 58 22.72 -5.76 -26.90
N VAL A 59 22.50 -4.46 -27.07
CA VAL A 59 21.39 -3.96 -27.90
C VAL A 59 21.81 -4.03 -29.38
N PRO A 60 20.97 -4.65 -30.24
CA PRO A 60 21.21 -4.69 -31.66
C PRO A 60 21.32 -3.29 -32.30
N LYS A 61 22.22 -3.10 -33.23
CA LYS A 61 22.40 -1.80 -33.92
C LYS A 61 21.13 -1.26 -34.56
N GLU A 62 20.29 -2.14 -35.07
CA GLU A 62 19.00 -1.77 -35.68
C GLU A 62 18.04 -1.13 -34.66
N THR A 63 17.99 -1.66 -33.44
CA THR A 63 17.21 -1.07 -32.34
C THR A 63 17.74 0.30 -31.95
N VAL A 64 19.10 0.46 -31.94
CA VAL A 64 19.72 1.75 -31.59
C VAL A 64 19.39 2.85 -32.59
N LYS A 65 19.13 2.52 -33.84
CA LYS A 65 18.71 3.50 -34.86
C LYS A 65 17.40 4.21 -34.47
N THR A 66 16.56 3.58 -33.65
CA THR A 66 15.33 4.19 -33.13
C THR A 66 15.58 5.15 -31.95
N TRP A 67 16.76 5.11 -31.34
CA TRP A 67 17.16 5.96 -30.23
C TRP A 67 17.61 7.32 -30.71
N ARG A 68 16.70 8.25 -30.92
CA ARG A 68 16.95 9.57 -31.49
C ARG A 68 18.09 10.33 -30.81
N ASP A 69 18.14 10.26 -29.48
CA ASP A 69 19.09 11.02 -28.66
C ASP A 69 20.46 10.35 -28.58
N ASP A 70 20.52 9.03 -28.77
CA ASP A 70 21.73 8.23 -28.48
C ASP A 70 22.41 7.67 -29.72
N TYR A 71 21.72 7.63 -30.87
CA TYR A 71 22.27 7.04 -32.10
C TYR A 71 23.62 7.68 -32.50
N TRP A 72 23.75 9.00 -32.40
CA TRP A 72 24.96 9.73 -32.78
C TRP A 72 26.22 9.29 -32.02
N ILE A 73 26.11 9.02 -30.69
CA ILE A 73 27.27 8.64 -29.87
C ILE A 73 27.68 7.18 -30.15
N VAL A 74 26.74 6.31 -30.49
CA VAL A 74 27.00 4.94 -30.91
C VAL A 74 27.64 4.92 -32.27
N ASP A 75 27.12 5.69 -33.20
CA ASP A 75 27.61 5.74 -34.59
C ASP A 75 28.98 6.45 -34.73
N SER A 76 29.11 7.67 -34.14
CA SER A 76 30.31 8.50 -34.32
C SER A 76 31.44 8.26 -33.32
N LYS A 77 31.11 7.78 -32.09
CA LYS A 77 32.11 7.54 -31.05
C LYS A 77 32.27 6.07 -30.66
N SER A 78 31.63 5.16 -31.40
CA SER A 78 31.75 3.69 -31.23
C SER A 78 31.33 3.20 -29.83
N TYR A 79 30.42 3.89 -29.16
CA TYR A 79 29.87 3.41 -27.88
C TYR A 79 29.07 2.13 -28.09
N SER A 80 29.21 1.20 -27.15
CA SER A 80 28.48 -0.06 -27.15
C SER A 80 27.24 0.07 -26.25
N PRO A 81 26.01 -0.05 -26.79
CA PRO A 81 24.75 0.03 -26.03
C PRO A 81 24.39 -1.31 -25.38
N TYR A 82 23.96 -1.26 -24.13
CA TYR A 82 23.55 -2.42 -23.37
C TYR A 82 22.24 -2.18 -22.63
N HIS A 83 21.37 -3.18 -22.62
CA HIS A 83 20.29 -3.30 -21.64
C HIS A 83 20.82 -3.91 -20.35
N ILE A 84 20.39 -3.37 -19.21
CA ILE A 84 20.69 -3.92 -17.89
C ILE A 84 19.60 -4.91 -17.53
N VAL A 85 19.93 -6.19 -17.44
CA VAL A 85 18.98 -7.26 -17.09
C VAL A 85 18.95 -7.50 -15.57
N ASP A 86 20.11 -7.42 -14.90
CA ASP A 86 20.19 -7.42 -13.43
C ASP A 86 21.27 -6.46 -12.94
N GLY A 87 21.12 -5.95 -11.73
CA GLY A 87 22.03 -4.98 -11.10
C GLY A 87 21.62 -3.52 -11.27
N GLN A 88 20.47 -3.24 -11.89
CA GLN A 88 19.98 -1.87 -12.15
C GLN A 88 19.90 -1.01 -10.87
N GLN A 89 19.43 -1.55 -9.74
CA GLN A 89 19.27 -0.79 -8.52
C GLN A 89 20.62 -0.27 -7.97
N ARG A 90 21.63 -1.13 -7.99
CA ARG A 90 23.01 -0.80 -7.55
C ARG A 90 23.63 0.26 -8.45
N LEU A 91 23.46 0.09 -9.76
CA LEU A 91 24.02 1.04 -10.73
C LEU A 91 23.29 2.39 -10.67
N THR A 92 21.96 2.41 -10.56
CA THR A 92 21.18 3.63 -10.36
C THR A 92 21.62 4.37 -9.11
N THR A 93 21.80 3.66 -7.99
CA THR A 93 22.26 4.24 -6.72
C THR A 93 23.64 4.89 -6.88
N ALA A 94 24.58 4.21 -7.54
CA ALA A 94 25.92 4.74 -7.78
C ALA A 94 25.87 6.02 -8.63
N ILE A 95 25.04 6.08 -9.65
CA ILE A 95 24.91 7.25 -10.52
C ILE A 95 24.24 8.43 -9.79
N ILE A 96 23.20 8.17 -8.97
CA ILE A 96 22.59 9.21 -8.12
C ILE A 96 23.62 9.78 -7.14
N LEU A 97 24.47 8.95 -6.54
CA LEU A 97 25.52 9.40 -5.65
C LEU A 97 26.58 10.22 -6.38
N ILE A 98 27.02 9.83 -7.60
CA ILE A 98 27.94 10.63 -8.42
C ILE A 98 27.35 12.01 -8.70
N GLN A 99 26.09 12.07 -9.15
CA GLN A 99 25.41 13.33 -9.40
C GLN A 99 25.35 14.20 -8.11
N SER A 100 25.04 13.58 -6.98
CA SER A 100 24.98 14.29 -5.68
C SER A 100 26.37 14.81 -5.25
N ILE A 101 27.44 14.07 -5.52
CA ILE A 101 28.81 14.52 -5.27
C ILE A 101 29.16 15.72 -6.16
N ILE A 102 28.85 15.66 -7.47
CA ILE A 102 29.06 16.79 -8.40
C ILE A 102 28.37 18.06 -7.86
N GLU A 103 27.12 17.94 -7.42
CA GLU A 103 26.33 19.07 -6.91
C GLU A 103 26.84 19.59 -5.53
N SER A 104 27.54 18.75 -4.77
CA SER A 104 28.02 19.10 -3.43
C SER A 104 29.37 19.84 -3.38
N VAL A 105 30.04 19.99 -4.51
CA VAL A 105 31.34 20.66 -4.61
C VAL A 105 31.25 21.90 -5.49
N LYS A 106 32.19 22.85 -5.30
CA LYS A 106 32.19 24.12 -6.06
C LYS A 106 32.59 23.87 -7.51
N GLU A 107 31.99 24.64 -8.40
CA GLU A 107 32.39 24.67 -9.81
C GLU A 107 33.88 25.00 -9.96
N GLY A 108 34.56 24.35 -10.93
CA GLY A 108 36.00 24.46 -11.10
C GLY A 108 36.85 23.54 -10.20
N THR A 109 36.23 22.84 -9.27
CA THR A 109 36.92 21.85 -8.41
C THR A 109 37.29 20.60 -9.21
N ARG A 110 38.38 19.95 -8.81
CA ARG A 110 38.77 18.64 -9.34
C ARG A 110 38.54 17.56 -8.27
N LEU A 111 38.01 16.43 -8.67
CA LEU A 111 37.86 15.24 -7.83
C LEU A 111 38.72 14.11 -8.43
N ASN A 112 39.68 13.61 -7.68
CA ASN A 112 40.61 12.58 -8.13
C ASN A 112 41.19 12.92 -9.52
N TYR A 113 41.74 14.16 -9.65
CA TYR A 113 42.32 14.78 -10.84
C TYR A 113 41.38 15.06 -12.01
N ASN A 114 40.10 14.64 -11.98
CA ASN A 114 39.12 14.92 -13.03
C ASN A 114 38.37 16.21 -12.72
N THR A 115 38.08 17.00 -13.74
CA THR A 115 37.15 18.12 -13.69
C THR A 115 35.71 17.62 -13.54
N LEU A 116 34.79 18.46 -13.06
CA LEU A 116 33.39 18.09 -12.97
C LEU A 116 32.77 17.77 -14.35
N ASP A 117 33.23 18.46 -15.40
CA ASP A 117 32.76 18.21 -16.77
C ASP A 117 33.23 16.84 -17.30
N GLU A 118 34.47 16.45 -16.99
CA GLU A 118 34.97 15.11 -17.32
C GLU A 118 34.20 14.01 -16.61
N ILE A 119 33.79 14.27 -15.36
CA ILE A 119 32.96 13.35 -14.56
C ILE A 119 31.55 13.26 -15.14
N ARG A 120 30.92 14.42 -15.45
CA ARG A 120 29.61 14.45 -16.11
C ARG A 120 29.63 13.69 -17.42
N LYS A 121 30.63 13.96 -18.26
CA LYS A 121 30.79 13.32 -19.56
C LYS A 121 30.96 11.80 -19.47
N ARG A 122 31.62 11.31 -18.45
CA ARG A 122 31.83 9.88 -18.23
C ARG A 122 30.62 9.15 -17.70
N PHE A 123 29.89 9.74 -16.75
CA PHE A 123 28.88 9.02 -15.98
C PHE A 123 27.44 9.49 -16.21
N ILE A 124 27.24 10.73 -16.62
CA ILE A 124 25.91 11.34 -16.74
C ILE A 124 25.52 11.50 -18.19
N TYR A 125 26.17 12.39 -18.94
CA TYR A 125 25.87 12.58 -20.36
C TYR A 125 27.07 13.14 -21.13
N ASP A 126 27.14 12.81 -22.43
CA ASP A 126 27.96 13.51 -23.40
C ASP A 126 27.06 14.34 -24.34
N SER A 127 27.61 15.40 -24.92
CA SER A 127 26.85 16.32 -25.74
C SER A 127 27.54 16.67 -27.05
N LYS A 128 26.75 17.01 -28.06
CA LYS A 128 27.19 17.60 -29.32
C LYS A 128 26.45 18.92 -29.57
N ASP A 129 26.83 19.60 -30.65
CA ASP A 129 26.16 20.83 -31.12
C ASP A 129 26.08 21.93 -30.03
N GLY A 130 27.19 22.14 -29.31
CA GLY A 130 27.25 23.14 -28.26
C GLY A 130 26.39 22.83 -27.02
N GLY A 131 26.08 21.56 -26.79
CA GLY A 131 25.26 21.10 -25.62
C GLY A 131 23.76 20.96 -25.91
N ILE A 132 23.33 21.17 -27.17
CA ILE A 132 21.93 21.07 -27.58
C ILE A 132 21.45 19.61 -27.56
N SER A 133 22.22 18.71 -28.17
CA SER A 133 21.93 17.26 -28.16
C SER A 133 22.75 16.56 -27.09
N ARG A 134 22.11 15.77 -26.24
CA ARG A 134 22.74 15.04 -25.14
C ARG A 134 22.42 13.55 -25.20
N SER A 135 23.42 12.71 -25.01
CA SER A 135 23.27 11.27 -24.78
C SER A 135 23.65 10.92 -23.35
N TYR A 136 22.72 10.34 -22.63
CA TYR A 136 22.96 9.94 -21.25
C TYR A 136 23.69 8.60 -21.20
N MET A 137 24.73 8.50 -20.39
CA MET A 137 25.51 7.26 -20.24
C MET A 137 24.71 6.15 -19.56
N PHE A 138 23.76 6.56 -18.72
CA PHE A 138 22.86 5.69 -17.99
C PHE A 138 21.45 6.27 -17.97
N GLY A 139 20.42 5.43 -18.16
CA GLY A 139 19.04 5.86 -18.11
C GLY A 139 18.05 4.74 -18.27
N TYR A 140 16.79 5.11 -18.26
CA TYR A 140 15.68 4.22 -18.58
C TYR A 140 15.35 4.31 -20.07
N GLU A 141 14.71 3.28 -20.63
CA GLU A 141 14.06 3.41 -21.94
C GLU A 141 12.91 4.42 -21.87
N ARG A 142 12.57 5.02 -23.03
CA ARG A 142 11.63 6.15 -23.12
C ARG A 142 10.25 5.83 -22.54
N ASP A 143 9.78 4.61 -22.69
CA ASP A 143 8.47 4.17 -22.21
C ASP A 143 8.42 3.85 -20.69
N ASN A 144 9.57 3.94 -20.01
CA ASN A 144 9.61 3.78 -18.57
C ASN A 144 9.24 5.10 -17.87
N PRO A 145 8.31 5.11 -16.87
CA PRO A 145 7.91 6.32 -16.15
C PRO A 145 9.05 7.10 -15.49
N SER A 146 10.15 6.42 -15.20
CA SER A 146 11.32 7.04 -14.57
C SER A 146 12.26 7.76 -15.56
N TYR A 147 12.02 7.64 -16.89
CA TYR A 147 12.89 8.21 -17.91
C TYR A 147 13.07 9.72 -17.77
N ASP A 148 11.99 10.48 -17.90
CA ASP A 148 12.02 11.94 -17.78
C ASP A 148 12.35 12.39 -16.35
N PHE A 149 11.89 11.65 -15.34
CA PHE A 149 12.14 11.98 -13.95
C PHE A 149 13.64 11.90 -13.61
N LEU A 150 14.33 10.88 -14.09
CA LEU A 150 15.78 10.73 -13.89
C LEU A 150 16.53 11.93 -14.50
N LYS A 151 16.20 12.32 -15.72
CA LYS A 151 16.83 13.45 -16.43
C LYS A 151 16.56 14.78 -15.73
N THR A 152 15.28 15.07 -15.44
CA THR A 152 14.87 16.41 -14.99
C THR A 152 15.01 16.65 -13.49
N LYS A 153 14.74 15.63 -12.66
CA LYS A 153 14.74 15.77 -11.20
C LYS A 153 16.02 15.26 -10.55
N ILE A 154 16.67 14.25 -11.15
CA ILE A 154 17.89 13.70 -10.58
C ILE A 154 19.12 14.39 -11.21
N PHE A 155 19.20 14.45 -12.53
CA PHE A 155 20.34 15.09 -13.21
C PHE A 155 20.17 16.61 -13.36
N LEU A 156 19.00 17.16 -13.08
CA LEU A 156 18.65 18.60 -13.15
C LEU A 156 18.79 19.18 -14.57
N GLU A 157 18.56 18.34 -15.57
CA GLU A 157 18.65 18.74 -16.95
C GLU A 157 17.29 19.20 -17.50
N PRO A 158 17.23 20.09 -18.48
CA PRO A 158 15.98 20.54 -19.08
C PRO A 158 15.21 19.38 -19.73
N SER A 159 13.89 19.40 -19.61
CA SER A 159 13.02 18.47 -20.30
C SER A 159 12.75 18.93 -21.72
N GLU A 160 12.75 18.01 -22.67
CA GLU A 160 12.23 18.22 -24.03
C GLU A 160 10.69 18.12 -24.08
N SER A 161 10.10 17.51 -23.06
CA SER A 161 8.66 17.33 -22.89
C SER A 161 8.03 18.54 -22.18
N SER A 162 6.89 19.01 -22.69
CA SER A 162 6.07 20.03 -22.03
C SER A 162 5.28 19.45 -20.84
N GLU A 163 5.28 18.15 -20.67
CA GLU A 163 4.53 17.46 -19.61
C GLU A 163 5.37 17.34 -18.33
N THR A 164 4.74 17.58 -17.20
CA THR A 164 5.36 17.30 -15.90
C THR A 164 5.53 15.78 -15.73
N PRO A 165 6.72 15.27 -15.37
CA PRO A 165 6.94 13.85 -15.16
C PRO A 165 5.94 13.28 -14.13
N GLN A 166 5.28 12.20 -14.47
CA GLN A 166 4.30 11.56 -13.61
C GLN A 166 4.97 10.96 -12.37
N GLU A 167 4.49 11.34 -11.19
CA GLU A 167 4.97 10.77 -9.93
C GLU A 167 4.45 9.34 -9.74
N THR A 168 5.37 8.44 -9.36
CA THR A 168 5.11 7.03 -9.07
C THR A 168 5.84 6.63 -7.79
N VAL A 169 5.57 5.44 -7.26
CA VAL A 169 6.35 4.90 -6.13
C VAL A 169 7.86 4.88 -6.43
N TYR A 170 8.25 4.62 -7.66
CA TYR A 170 9.66 4.55 -8.07
C TYR A 170 10.31 5.93 -8.19
N THR A 171 9.58 6.93 -8.69
CA THR A 171 10.09 8.31 -8.75
C THR A 171 10.25 8.90 -7.37
N HIS A 172 9.38 8.56 -6.41
CA HIS A 172 9.55 8.94 -5.01
C HIS A 172 10.82 8.35 -4.39
N ASN A 173 11.13 7.09 -4.73
CA ASN A 173 12.36 6.45 -4.26
C ASN A 173 13.61 7.10 -4.87
N LEU A 174 13.59 7.51 -6.15
CA LEU A 174 14.67 8.27 -6.77
C LEU A 174 14.92 9.60 -6.06
N GLU A 175 13.84 10.36 -5.80
CA GLU A 175 13.90 11.64 -5.09
C GLU A 175 14.43 11.44 -3.65
N PHE A 176 13.94 10.42 -2.96
CA PHE A 176 14.41 10.08 -1.62
C PHE A 176 15.90 9.73 -1.63
N ALA A 177 16.37 8.92 -2.58
CA ALA A 177 17.78 8.55 -2.69
C ALA A 177 18.68 9.78 -2.92
N LYS A 178 18.27 10.70 -3.80
CA LYS A 178 19.00 11.94 -4.03
C LYS A 178 19.09 12.80 -2.76
N ARG A 179 17.96 12.98 -2.07
CA ARG A 179 17.90 13.72 -0.81
C ARG A 179 18.78 13.06 0.27
N PHE A 180 18.70 11.74 0.41
CA PHE A 180 19.50 10.98 1.36
C PHE A 180 21.01 11.23 1.14
N PHE A 181 21.50 11.14 -0.09
CA PHE A 181 22.92 11.37 -0.38
C PHE A 181 23.31 12.83 -0.22
N LYS A 182 22.45 13.77 -0.58
CA LYS A 182 22.69 15.19 -0.34
C LYS A 182 22.91 15.48 1.15
N GLU A 183 22.02 15.02 2.02
CA GLU A 183 22.14 15.16 3.48
C GLU A 183 23.43 14.51 4.02
N LYS A 184 23.81 13.33 3.51
CA LYS A 184 25.06 12.67 3.90
C LYS A 184 26.30 13.42 3.46
N LEU A 185 26.31 13.98 2.27
CA LEU A 185 27.44 14.72 1.71
C LEU A 185 27.61 16.11 2.33
N GLU A 186 26.52 16.76 2.78
CA GLU A 186 26.58 18.04 3.51
C GLU A 186 27.39 17.93 4.80
N ALA A 187 27.41 16.78 5.45
CA ALA A 187 28.17 16.53 6.67
C ALA A 187 29.66 16.19 6.43
N LEU A 188 30.11 16.03 5.18
CA LEU A 188 31.47 15.62 4.83
C LEU A 188 32.36 16.81 4.46
N THR A 189 33.64 16.70 4.81
CA THR A 189 34.69 17.61 4.31
C THR A 189 34.93 17.38 2.81
N PHE A 190 35.67 18.26 2.16
CA PHE A 190 36.07 18.09 0.76
C PHE A 190 36.87 16.80 0.54
N ASP A 191 37.84 16.54 1.40
CA ASP A 191 38.71 15.36 1.31
C ASP A 191 37.90 14.05 1.47
N ASP A 192 36.90 14.06 2.34
CA ASP A 192 36.00 12.92 2.51
C ASP A 192 35.11 12.70 1.27
N LYS A 193 34.64 13.78 0.63
CA LYS A 193 33.88 13.72 -0.61
C LYS A 193 34.74 13.16 -1.75
N GLU A 194 35.99 13.62 -1.88
CA GLU A 194 36.93 13.11 -2.87
C GLU A 194 37.27 11.63 -2.60
N SER A 195 37.50 11.25 -1.35
CA SER A 195 37.70 9.87 -0.94
C SER A 195 36.49 9.00 -1.28
N THR A 196 35.27 9.49 -0.99
CA THR A 196 34.00 8.82 -1.32
C THR A 196 33.88 8.63 -2.83
N TYR A 197 34.12 9.65 -3.63
CA TYR A 197 34.11 9.58 -5.08
C TYR A 197 35.12 8.53 -5.61
N ARG A 198 36.33 8.52 -5.08
CA ARG A 198 37.36 7.56 -5.47
C ARG A 198 36.94 6.12 -5.14
N LYS A 199 36.47 5.87 -3.90
CA LYS A 199 36.00 4.55 -3.48
C LYS A 199 34.86 4.07 -4.37
N LEU A 200 33.88 4.92 -4.63
CA LEU A 200 32.72 4.64 -5.50
C LEU A 200 33.15 4.24 -6.91
N THR A 201 34.07 5.01 -7.50
CA THR A 201 34.42 4.85 -8.93
C THR A 201 35.50 3.83 -9.20
N GLN A 202 36.39 3.55 -8.23
CA GLN A 202 37.55 2.69 -8.41
C GLN A 202 37.53 1.40 -7.61
N ASN A 203 36.97 1.42 -6.38
CA ASN A 203 37.06 0.32 -5.43
C ASN A 203 35.78 -0.54 -5.34
N LEU A 204 34.63 -0.02 -5.78
CA LEU A 204 33.42 -0.84 -5.94
C LEU A 204 33.52 -1.64 -7.26
N LEU A 205 33.50 -2.96 -7.14
CA LEU A 205 33.73 -3.86 -8.24
C LEU A 205 32.50 -4.69 -8.60
N PHE A 206 32.26 -4.84 -9.90
CA PHE A 206 31.21 -5.65 -10.48
C PHE A 206 31.80 -6.80 -11.29
N ASN A 207 31.13 -7.93 -11.29
CA ASN A 207 31.32 -8.96 -12.30
C ASN A 207 30.32 -8.72 -13.44
N ILE A 208 30.78 -8.70 -14.68
CA ILE A 208 29.90 -8.54 -15.84
C ILE A 208 29.58 -9.93 -16.42
N TYR A 209 28.28 -10.18 -16.57
CA TYR A 209 27.78 -11.31 -17.35
C TYR A 209 26.96 -10.77 -18.52
N THR A 210 27.41 -11.04 -19.74
CA THR A 210 26.67 -10.68 -20.95
C THR A 210 25.87 -11.89 -21.42
N ILE A 211 24.57 -11.74 -21.55
CA ILE A 211 23.67 -12.78 -22.05
C ILE A 211 23.99 -13.01 -23.52
N SER A 212 24.18 -14.27 -23.89
CA SER A 212 24.37 -14.64 -25.29
C SER A 212 23.05 -14.59 -26.05
N THR A 213 23.12 -14.38 -27.36
CA THR A 213 21.96 -14.19 -28.26
C THR A 213 21.04 -15.42 -28.37
N ASP A 214 21.50 -16.58 -27.92
CA ASP A 214 20.74 -17.85 -27.88
C ASP A 214 19.91 -18.01 -26.59
N ILE A 215 20.08 -17.15 -25.61
CA ILE A 215 19.31 -17.17 -24.36
C ILE A 215 18.21 -16.13 -24.44
N ASP A 216 16.96 -16.55 -24.14
CA ASP A 216 15.83 -15.64 -24.02
C ASP A 216 15.99 -14.75 -22.79
N VAL A 217 16.10 -13.44 -23.01
CA VAL A 217 16.38 -12.45 -21.97
C VAL A 217 15.28 -12.37 -20.90
N PHE A 218 14.03 -12.62 -21.28
CA PHE A 218 12.90 -12.57 -20.35
C PHE A 218 12.94 -13.76 -19.37
N VAL A 219 13.33 -14.95 -19.87
CA VAL A 219 13.54 -16.13 -19.03
C VAL A 219 14.76 -15.92 -18.12
N ALA A 220 15.84 -15.34 -18.64
CA ALA A 220 17.01 -14.98 -17.85
C ALA A 220 16.65 -14.00 -16.73
N PHE A 221 15.84 -12.98 -17.03
CA PHE A 221 15.38 -11.99 -16.04
C PHE A 221 14.60 -12.64 -14.91
N GLU A 222 13.62 -13.50 -15.19
CA GLU A 222 12.83 -14.18 -14.18
C GLU A 222 13.68 -15.09 -13.28
N THR A 223 14.68 -15.77 -13.85
CA THR A 223 15.53 -16.70 -13.08
C THR A 223 16.63 -16.02 -12.27
N MET A 224 17.14 -14.87 -12.71
CA MET A 224 18.26 -14.18 -12.07
C MET A 224 17.83 -13.24 -10.94
N ASN A 225 16.59 -12.76 -10.93
CA ASN A 225 16.10 -11.78 -9.94
C ASN A 225 15.90 -12.32 -8.51
N ASN A 226 16.38 -13.52 -8.20
CA ASN A 226 16.29 -14.11 -6.84
C ASN A 226 17.34 -13.54 -5.85
N ARG A 227 18.16 -12.56 -6.26
CA ARG A 227 19.20 -11.94 -5.44
C ARG A 227 18.87 -10.46 -5.18
N GLY A 228 18.73 -10.06 -3.92
CA GLY A 228 18.43 -8.66 -3.54
C GLY A 228 16.98 -8.44 -3.13
N LYS A 229 16.39 -7.27 -3.47
CA LYS A 229 14.97 -7.02 -3.24
C LYS A 229 14.16 -7.80 -4.27
N LEU A 230 13.38 -8.79 -3.81
CA LEU A 230 12.53 -9.60 -4.68
C LEU A 230 11.56 -8.72 -5.50
N LEU A 231 11.24 -9.20 -6.70
CA LEU A 231 10.16 -8.62 -7.51
C LEU A 231 8.81 -8.97 -6.89
N SER A 232 7.87 -8.03 -6.97
CA SER A 232 6.47 -8.34 -6.70
C SER A 232 5.86 -9.17 -7.84
N TYR A 233 4.76 -9.84 -7.56
CA TYR A 233 4.05 -10.58 -8.62
C TYR A 233 3.50 -9.65 -9.69
N LEU A 234 3.16 -8.40 -9.36
CA LEU A 234 2.78 -7.39 -10.33
C LEU A 234 3.94 -7.03 -11.28
N GLU A 235 5.17 -6.94 -10.77
CA GLU A 235 6.38 -6.71 -11.57
C GLU A 235 6.71 -7.90 -12.47
N LEU A 236 6.60 -9.13 -11.94
CA LEU A 236 6.78 -10.38 -12.71
C LEU A 236 5.74 -10.50 -13.82
N LEU A 237 4.49 -10.15 -13.52
CA LEU A 237 3.42 -10.18 -14.50
C LEU A 237 3.67 -9.20 -15.66
N LYS A 238 4.21 -8.00 -15.39
CA LYS A 238 4.60 -7.06 -16.44
C LYS A 238 5.57 -7.70 -17.42
N ASN A 239 6.68 -8.22 -16.88
CA ASN A 239 7.70 -8.89 -17.69
C ASN A 239 7.10 -10.03 -18.54
N ARG A 240 6.26 -10.86 -17.92
CA ARG A 240 5.59 -11.98 -18.60
C ARG A 240 4.69 -11.51 -19.73
N LEU A 241 3.86 -10.49 -19.53
CA LEU A 241 2.97 -9.98 -20.57
C LEU A 241 3.72 -9.31 -21.73
N ILE A 242 4.81 -8.58 -21.46
CA ILE A 242 5.69 -8.03 -22.49
C ILE A 242 6.36 -9.16 -23.27
N TYR A 243 6.87 -10.20 -22.58
CA TYR A 243 7.40 -11.39 -23.25
C TYR A 243 6.36 -12.04 -24.16
N LEU A 244 5.15 -12.28 -23.67
CA LEU A 244 4.08 -12.91 -24.46
C LEU A 244 3.67 -12.05 -25.66
N SER A 245 3.75 -10.72 -25.57
CA SER A 245 3.46 -9.84 -26.72
C SER A 245 4.36 -10.13 -27.93
N THR A 246 5.58 -10.62 -27.71
CA THR A 246 6.52 -11.01 -28.78
C THR A 246 6.20 -12.37 -29.39
N LYS A 247 5.43 -13.22 -28.72
CA LYS A 247 5.14 -14.61 -29.14
C LYS A 247 3.84 -14.77 -29.93
N PHE A 248 3.01 -13.73 -29.99
CA PHE A 248 1.83 -13.75 -30.86
C PHE A 248 2.21 -13.66 -32.33
N GLU A 249 1.61 -14.48 -33.19
CA GLU A 249 1.79 -14.44 -34.65
C GLU A 249 0.85 -13.40 -35.26
N VAL A 250 1.19 -12.14 -35.08
CA VAL A 250 0.47 -10.98 -35.59
C VAL A 250 1.49 -9.99 -36.16
N GLU A 251 1.03 -9.01 -36.90
CA GLU A 251 1.86 -7.94 -37.45
C GLU A 251 2.63 -7.20 -36.32
N ASP A 252 3.83 -6.76 -36.61
CA ASP A 252 4.71 -6.10 -35.63
C ASP A 252 4.06 -4.85 -35.03
N TYR A 253 3.24 -4.13 -35.79
CA TYR A 253 2.43 -3.01 -35.30
C TYR A 253 1.46 -3.42 -34.18
N GLU A 254 0.81 -4.57 -34.27
CA GLU A 254 -0.11 -5.06 -33.22
C GLU A 254 0.66 -5.49 -31.96
N LYS A 255 1.87 -6.06 -32.11
CA LYS A 255 2.75 -6.38 -30.99
C LYS A 255 3.18 -5.12 -30.25
N GLU A 256 3.61 -4.09 -30.99
CA GLU A 256 4.02 -2.80 -30.43
C GLU A 256 2.86 -2.10 -29.74
N LYS A 257 1.67 -2.10 -30.34
CA LYS A 257 0.47 -1.55 -29.75
C LYS A 257 0.11 -2.24 -28.43
N LEU A 258 0.20 -3.58 -28.36
CA LEU A 258 -0.01 -4.31 -27.10
C LEU A 258 1.03 -3.92 -26.05
N ARG A 259 2.32 -3.88 -26.43
CA ARG A 259 3.42 -3.49 -25.55
C ARG A 259 3.19 -2.09 -24.97
N ASN A 260 2.80 -1.14 -25.78
CA ASN A 260 2.49 0.23 -25.37
C ASN A 260 1.29 0.26 -24.40
N SER A 261 0.25 -0.53 -24.68
CA SER A 261 -0.91 -0.65 -23.76
C SER A 261 -0.51 -1.22 -22.39
N ILE A 262 0.39 -2.20 -22.36
CA ILE A 262 0.93 -2.75 -21.11
C ILE A 262 1.71 -1.65 -20.38
N ASN A 263 2.62 -0.96 -21.04
CA ASN A 263 3.44 0.08 -20.42
C ASN A 263 2.61 1.22 -19.82
N GLU A 264 1.64 1.75 -20.57
CA GLU A 264 0.75 2.81 -20.07
C GLU A 264 -0.11 2.33 -18.88
N THR A 265 -0.57 1.08 -18.89
CA THR A 265 -1.31 0.52 -17.76
C THR A 265 -0.43 0.42 -16.52
N TRP A 266 0.81 -0.08 -16.63
CA TRP A 266 1.72 -0.17 -15.50
C TRP A 266 2.16 1.21 -14.99
N LYS A 267 2.33 2.17 -15.89
CA LYS A 267 2.57 3.57 -15.52
C LYS A 267 1.42 4.11 -14.65
N SER A 268 0.19 3.89 -15.09
CA SER A 268 -1.01 4.27 -14.33
C SER A 268 -1.09 3.54 -12.98
N MET A 269 -0.80 2.23 -12.94
CA MET A 269 -0.80 1.47 -11.69
C MET A 269 0.24 2.00 -10.70
N TYR A 270 1.48 2.16 -11.11
CA TYR A 270 2.54 2.68 -10.22
C TYR A 270 2.28 4.11 -9.76
N HIS A 271 1.62 4.93 -10.59
CA HIS A 271 1.15 6.23 -10.16
C HIS A 271 0.13 6.11 -9.02
N HIS A 272 -0.96 5.38 -9.22
CA HIS A 272 -2.01 5.26 -8.19
C HIS A 272 -1.52 4.56 -6.93
N LEU A 273 -0.72 3.50 -7.05
CA LEU A 273 -0.16 2.81 -5.88
C LEU A 273 0.81 3.70 -5.08
N GLY A 274 1.54 4.60 -5.75
CA GLY A 274 2.49 5.52 -5.12
C GLY A 274 1.94 6.91 -4.79
N LYS A 275 0.74 7.28 -5.24
CA LYS A 275 0.20 8.64 -5.14
C LYS A 275 0.13 9.16 -3.70
N ASN A 276 -0.20 8.31 -2.74
CA ASN A 276 -0.09 8.66 -1.32
C ASN A 276 1.33 8.38 -0.82
N LYS A 277 2.21 9.39 -0.85
CA LYS A 277 3.62 9.28 -0.44
C LYS A 277 3.81 8.80 0.99
N SER A 278 2.91 9.15 1.90
CA SER A 278 2.99 8.76 3.32
C SER A 278 2.56 7.32 3.55
N LYS A 279 1.74 6.76 2.68
CA LYS A 279 1.21 5.39 2.77
C LYS A 279 1.02 4.81 1.37
N PRO A 280 2.12 4.41 0.69
CA PRO A 280 2.00 3.71 -0.59
C PRO A 280 1.18 2.44 -0.44
N LEU A 281 0.42 2.09 -1.47
CA LEU A 281 -0.39 0.88 -1.49
C LEU A 281 0.43 -0.33 -1.93
N ASP A 282 0.07 -1.49 -1.40
CA ASP A 282 0.71 -2.77 -1.74
C ASP A 282 0.23 -3.27 -3.10
N ASP A 283 1.16 -3.53 -4.01
CA ASP A 283 0.91 -3.92 -5.39
C ASP A 283 0.45 -5.39 -5.52
N ASP A 284 0.98 -6.31 -4.71
CA ASP A 284 0.56 -7.69 -4.68
C ASP A 284 -0.83 -7.86 -4.05
N LEU A 285 -1.16 -7.05 -3.05
CA LEU A 285 -2.49 -7.00 -2.49
C LEU A 285 -3.51 -6.49 -3.53
N PHE A 286 -3.16 -5.46 -4.30
CA PHE A 286 -3.98 -4.99 -5.41
C PHE A 286 -4.20 -6.10 -6.43
N LEU A 287 -3.12 -6.75 -6.90
CA LEU A 287 -3.18 -7.81 -7.89
C LEU A 287 -4.04 -8.99 -7.43
N SER A 288 -3.92 -9.41 -6.17
CA SER A 288 -4.73 -10.51 -5.61
C SER A 288 -6.22 -10.17 -5.57
N ASN A 289 -6.58 -8.94 -5.22
CA ASN A 289 -7.98 -8.49 -5.21
C ASN A 289 -8.55 -8.37 -6.64
N HIS A 290 -7.76 -7.82 -7.57
CA HIS A 290 -8.14 -7.78 -8.98
C HIS A 290 -8.34 -9.18 -9.56
N PHE A 291 -7.45 -10.12 -9.26
CA PHE A 291 -7.56 -11.51 -9.68
C PHE A 291 -8.91 -12.13 -9.30
N MET A 292 -9.34 -11.98 -8.05
CA MET A 292 -10.59 -12.54 -7.56
C MET A 292 -11.82 -11.98 -8.31
N ILE A 293 -11.78 -10.69 -8.66
CA ILE A 293 -12.87 -10.03 -9.37
C ILE A 293 -12.88 -10.44 -10.85
N TYR A 294 -11.72 -10.44 -11.51
CA TYR A 294 -11.61 -10.63 -12.95
C TYR A 294 -11.86 -12.08 -13.36
N PHE A 295 -11.19 -13.04 -12.73
CA PHE A 295 -11.31 -14.46 -13.09
C PHE A 295 -12.55 -15.14 -12.49
N LYS A 296 -13.22 -14.51 -11.54
CA LYS A 296 -14.49 -14.98 -10.97
C LYS A 296 -14.43 -16.44 -10.47
N SER A 297 -13.39 -16.82 -9.76
CA SER A 297 -13.05 -18.19 -9.40
C SER A 297 -12.82 -19.06 -10.64
N PRO A 298 -11.59 -19.14 -11.16
CA PRO A 298 -11.26 -20.03 -12.27
C PRO A 298 -11.57 -21.49 -11.92
N ALA A 299 -11.93 -22.28 -12.92
CA ALA A 299 -12.12 -23.73 -12.76
C ALA A 299 -10.89 -24.35 -12.11
N GLY A 300 -11.07 -25.20 -11.12
CA GLY A 300 -10.00 -25.82 -10.32
C GLY A 300 -9.72 -25.15 -8.97
N PHE A 301 -10.45 -24.06 -8.63
CA PHE A 301 -10.40 -23.43 -7.30
C PHE A 301 -11.71 -23.62 -6.51
N GLU A 302 -12.71 -24.29 -7.09
CA GLU A 302 -14.02 -24.48 -6.46
C GLU A 302 -14.01 -25.54 -5.34
N ASP A 303 -13.00 -26.44 -5.32
CA ASP A 303 -12.93 -27.59 -4.42
C ASP A 303 -11.87 -27.50 -3.31
N GLU A 304 -11.16 -26.39 -3.15
CA GLU A 304 -10.26 -26.26 -2.02
C GLU A 304 -11.03 -25.92 -0.74
N GLU A 305 -11.40 -26.95 0.00
CA GLU A 305 -11.87 -26.85 1.38
C GLU A 305 -10.95 -25.96 2.22
N PHE A 306 -11.56 -25.21 3.14
CA PHE A 306 -10.84 -24.42 4.14
C PHE A 306 -10.00 -25.36 5.02
N VAL A 307 -8.73 -25.55 4.70
CA VAL A 307 -7.82 -26.30 5.56
C VAL A 307 -7.47 -25.44 6.77
N LEU A 308 -7.98 -25.83 7.92
CA LEU A 308 -7.56 -25.33 9.22
C LEU A 308 -6.10 -25.77 9.44
N GLY A 309 -5.16 -24.85 9.30
CA GLY A 309 -3.78 -25.05 9.72
C GLY A 309 -3.63 -24.83 11.23
N ILE A 310 -2.80 -25.64 11.88
CA ILE A 310 -2.34 -25.41 13.25
C ILE A 310 -0.89 -24.93 13.14
N ASP A 311 -0.54 -23.78 13.74
CA ASP A 311 0.85 -23.35 13.79
C ASP A 311 1.68 -24.13 14.80
N SER A 312 3.01 -23.94 14.77
CA SER A 312 3.96 -24.58 15.69
C SER A 312 3.74 -24.23 17.18
N SER A 313 2.81 -23.33 17.48
CA SER A 313 2.41 -22.90 18.82
C SER A 313 1.03 -23.43 19.22
N ASN A 314 0.49 -24.39 18.47
CA ASN A 314 -0.84 -24.97 18.69
C ASN A 314 -2.02 -23.99 18.54
N ASN A 315 -1.80 -22.82 17.91
CA ASN A 315 -2.85 -21.89 17.54
C ASN A 315 -3.45 -22.28 16.19
N ARG A 316 -4.77 -22.45 16.14
CA ARG A 316 -5.48 -22.67 14.87
C ARG A 316 -5.39 -21.38 14.03
N ILE A 317 -4.54 -21.43 13.03
CA ILE A 317 -4.49 -20.38 12.01
C ILE A 317 -5.56 -20.73 10.97
N TYR A 318 -6.55 -19.86 10.83
CA TYR A 318 -7.42 -19.87 9.66
C TYR A 318 -6.61 -19.29 8.49
N THR A 319 -5.72 -20.09 7.93
CA THR A 319 -5.19 -19.81 6.61
C THR A 319 -6.33 -20.17 5.65
N ARG A 320 -7.03 -19.16 5.12
CA ARG A 320 -7.58 -19.32 3.79
C ARG A 320 -6.46 -19.94 2.97
N SER A 321 -6.71 -21.09 2.35
CA SER A 321 -5.97 -21.49 1.18
C SER A 321 -5.96 -20.25 0.29
N ARG A 322 -4.85 -19.53 0.29
CA ARG A 322 -4.68 -18.44 -0.66
C ARG A 322 -4.63 -19.14 -1.97
N VAL A 323 -5.71 -19.07 -2.74
CA VAL A 323 -5.64 -19.36 -4.16
C VAL A 323 -4.31 -18.79 -4.59
N ASN A 324 -3.42 -19.63 -5.06
CA ASN A 324 -2.10 -19.17 -5.47
C ASN A 324 -2.26 -18.41 -6.78
N TYR A 325 -2.84 -17.19 -6.66
CA TYR A 325 -3.16 -16.34 -7.79
C TYR A 325 -1.93 -16.07 -8.65
N SER A 326 -0.76 -16.05 -8.02
CA SER A 326 0.50 -15.83 -8.74
C SER A 326 0.87 -17.04 -9.59
N ALA A 327 0.74 -18.26 -9.06
CA ALA A 327 0.96 -19.48 -9.83
C ALA A 327 -0.07 -19.59 -10.98
N TYR A 328 -1.34 -19.31 -10.72
CA TYR A 328 -2.34 -19.29 -11.79
C TYR A 328 -1.98 -18.30 -12.89
N LEU A 329 -1.65 -17.05 -12.53
CA LEU A 329 -1.32 -16.01 -13.52
C LEU A 329 -0.06 -16.35 -14.32
N LEU A 330 1.01 -16.77 -13.63
CA LEU A 330 2.35 -16.89 -14.22
C LEU A 330 2.67 -18.28 -14.77
N GLU A 331 2.04 -19.35 -14.25
CA GLU A 331 2.35 -20.73 -14.62
C GLU A 331 1.23 -21.42 -15.41
N ARG A 332 -0.01 -20.87 -15.39
CA ARG A 332 -1.16 -21.46 -16.09
C ARG A 332 -1.72 -20.52 -17.16
N LYS A 333 -2.20 -19.32 -16.81
CA LYS A 333 -2.92 -18.43 -17.73
C LYS A 333 -2.01 -17.71 -18.71
N PHE A 334 -1.03 -16.97 -18.21
CA PHE A 334 -0.12 -16.17 -19.05
C PHE A 334 1.14 -16.93 -19.38
N THR A 335 1.01 -17.95 -20.25
CA THR A 335 2.13 -18.81 -20.70
C THR A 335 2.18 -18.89 -22.22
N VAL A 336 3.34 -19.24 -22.76
CA VAL A 336 3.48 -19.52 -24.19
C VAL A 336 2.60 -20.72 -24.61
N LYS A 337 2.47 -21.71 -23.74
CA LYS A 337 1.61 -22.88 -23.98
C LYS A 337 0.15 -22.46 -24.18
N SER A 338 -0.35 -21.51 -23.39
CA SER A 338 -1.74 -21.03 -23.51
C SER A 338 -1.99 -20.32 -24.85
N ILE A 339 -0.98 -19.66 -25.45
CA ILE A 339 -1.05 -19.11 -26.82
C ILE A 339 -1.14 -20.24 -27.85
N MET A 340 -0.34 -21.29 -27.69
CA MET A 340 -0.33 -22.44 -28.62
C MET A 340 -1.65 -23.22 -28.57
N PHE A 341 -2.27 -23.39 -27.40
CA PHE A 341 -3.56 -24.06 -27.28
C PHE A 341 -4.69 -23.27 -27.95
N ALA A 342 -4.60 -21.96 -28.03
CA ALA A 342 -5.59 -21.15 -28.74
C ALA A 342 -5.54 -21.33 -30.28
N LYS A 343 -4.42 -21.86 -30.83
CA LYS A 343 -4.21 -22.11 -32.26
C LYS A 343 -4.51 -23.52 -32.70
N ALA A 344 -4.44 -24.48 -31.80
CA ALA A 344 -4.70 -25.88 -32.11
C ALA A 344 -6.19 -26.07 -32.30
N ASP A 345 -6.66 -26.01 -33.53
CA ASP A 345 -7.96 -26.56 -33.92
C ASP A 345 -8.02 -28.03 -33.47
N VAL A 346 -8.93 -28.30 -32.61
CA VAL A 346 -9.66 -29.48 -32.19
C VAL A 346 -9.35 -30.83 -32.89
N ASP A 347 -8.13 -31.36 -32.82
CA ASP A 347 -7.87 -32.73 -33.27
C ASP A 347 -6.95 -33.56 -32.36
N ILE A 348 -6.73 -33.16 -31.12
CA ILE A 348 -6.06 -34.03 -30.12
C ILE A 348 -7.03 -34.31 -28.97
N ALA A 349 -7.98 -35.20 -29.25
CA ALA A 349 -8.79 -35.85 -28.23
C ALA A 349 -7.94 -36.89 -27.51
N THR A 350 -7.14 -36.47 -26.53
CA THR A 350 -6.66 -37.35 -25.44
C THR A 350 -5.99 -36.51 -24.35
N GLN A 351 -6.51 -36.61 -23.18
CA GLN A 351 -6.11 -36.13 -21.86
C GLN A 351 -6.86 -34.86 -21.35
N ASN A 352 -7.68 -35.10 -20.35
CA ASN A 352 -8.36 -34.19 -19.41
C ASN A 352 -8.61 -32.75 -19.95
N GLU A 353 -9.80 -32.53 -20.48
CA GLU A 353 -10.27 -31.24 -21.04
C GLU A 353 -10.29 -30.09 -20.00
N GLU A 354 -10.19 -30.37 -18.72
CA GLU A 354 -10.36 -29.40 -17.62
C GLU A 354 -9.17 -28.46 -17.38
N ASP A 355 -7.99 -28.70 -18.00
CA ASP A 355 -6.75 -27.97 -17.69
C ASP A 355 -6.18 -27.11 -18.83
N LYS A 356 -6.90 -26.96 -19.96
CA LYS A 356 -6.37 -26.21 -21.14
C LYS A 356 -6.78 -24.74 -21.10
N GLU A 357 -5.95 -23.91 -20.45
CA GLU A 357 -6.09 -22.46 -20.55
C GLU A 357 -5.65 -21.97 -21.95
N THR A 358 -6.51 -21.22 -22.61
CA THR A 358 -6.21 -20.57 -23.90
C THR A 358 -5.94 -19.08 -23.66
N LEU A 359 -5.08 -18.47 -24.49
CA LEU A 359 -4.73 -17.06 -24.41
C LEU A 359 -4.64 -16.43 -25.80
N SER A 360 -5.57 -15.52 -26.07
CA SER A 360 -5.57 -14.68 -27.27
C SER A 360 -4.98 -13.30 -26.98
N LEU A 361 -4.60 -12.59 -28.04
CA LEU A 361 -4.19 -11.18 -27.96
C LEU A 361 -5.29 -10.31 -27.28
N THR A 362 -6.53 -10.57 -27.61
CA THR A 362 -7.70 -9.84 -27.05
C THR A 362 -7.86 -10.09 -25.56
N ASP A 363 -7.56 -11.30 -25.08
CA ASP A 363 -7.60 -11.61 -23.65
C ASP A 363 -6.57 -10.79 -22.87
N VAL A 364 -5.36 -10.65 -23.41
CA VAL A 364 -4.32 -9.82 -22.80
C VAL A 364 -4.74 -8.36 -22.74
N TYR A 365 -5.26 -7.80 -23.85
CA TYR A 365 -5.80 -6.43 -23.85
C TYR A 365 -6.91 -6.22 -22.83
N SER A 366 -7.86 -7.15 -22.77
CA SER A 366 -8.98 -7.08 -21.82
C SER A 366 -8.52 -7.12 -20.39
N TYR A 367 -7.54 -7.97 -20.07
CA TYR A 367 -6.97 -8.09 -18.74
C TYR A 367 -6.21 -6.81 -18.33
N VAL A 368 -5.33 -6.32 -19.22
CA VAL A 368 -4.56 -5.09 -19.01
C VAL A 368 -5.47 -3.89 -18.79
N LYS A 369 -6.50 -3.71 -19.63
CA LYS A 369 -7.49 -2.65 -19.48
C LYS A 369 -8.29 -2.76 -18.18
N SER A 370 -8.58 -3.97 -17.74
CA SER A 370 -9.24 -4.21 -16.46
C SER A 370 -8.35 -3.81 -15.27
N LEU A 371 -7.06 -4.13 -15.29
CA LEU A 371 -6.10 -3.67 -14.28
C LEU A 371 -6.10 -2.15 -14.18
N GLN A 372 -6.02 -1.46 -15.31
CA GLN A 372 -5.99 0.01 -15.37
C GLN A 372 -7.24 0.65 -14.76
N SER A 373 -8.41 0.12 -15.09
CA SER A 373 -9.68 0.65 -14.55
C SER A 373 -9.87 0.36 -13.06
N CYS A 374 -9.34 -0.79 -12.59
CA CYS A 374 -9.49 -1.20 -11.20
C CYS A 374 -8.54 -0.45 -10.25
N VAL A 375 -7.32 -0.11 -10.67
CA VAL A 375 -6.34 0.51 -9.78
C VAL A 375 -6.75 1.90 -9.32
N GLU A 376 -7.37 2.69 -10.19
CA GLU A 376 -7.90 4.00 -9.84
C GLU A 376 -8.99 3.90 -8.78
N LEU A 377 -9.93 2.96 -8.96
CA LEU A 377 -10.99 2.72 -7.99
C LEU A 377 -10.44 2.16 -6.67
N TRP A 378 -9.47 1.25 -6.74
CA TRP A 378 -8.74 0.73 -5.58
C TRP A 378 -8.11 1.86 -4.75
N TYR A 379 -7.40 2.77 -5.43
CA TYR A 379 -6.81 3.93 -4.79
C TYR A 379 -7.86 4.81 -4.11
N LYS A 380 -8.95 5.15 -4.81
CA LYS A 380 -10.04 6.00 -4.30
C LYS A 380 -10.72 5.41 -3.06
N ILE A 381 -10.92 4.10 -3.03
CA ILE A 381 -11.52 3.42 -1.87
C ILE A 381 -10.57 3.48 -0.67
N LEU A 382 -9.28 3.26 -0.86
CA LEU A 382 -8.30 3.26 0.24
C LEU A 382 -7.85 4.66 0.66
N ASN A 383 -8.11 5.68 -0.16
CA ASN A 383 -7.83 7.10 0.09
C ASN A 383 -9.08 7.95 -0.20
N PRO A 384 -10.18 7.78 0.54
CA PRO A 384 -11.46 8.41 0.21
C PRO A 384 -11.40 9.93 0.22
N SER A 385 -10.55 10.55 1.05
CA SER A 385 -10.35 12.01 1.08
C SER A 385 -9.86 12.57 -0.26
N ASP A 386 -9.01 11.82 -0.97
CA ASP A 386 -8.45 12.17 -2.29
C ASP A 386 -9.27 11.56 -3.45
N SER A 387 -10.55 11.38 -3.27
CA SER A 387 -11.45 10.83 -4.29
C SER A 387 -12.48 11.88 -4.75
N ASN A 388 -13.17 11.57 -5.84
CA ASN A 388 -14.35 12.33 -6.30
C ASN A 388 -15.68 11.77 -5.77
N PHE A 389 -15.66 10.90 -4.75
CA PHE A 389 -16.85 10.42 -4.08
C PHE A 389 -17.59 11.54 -3.36
N SER A 390 -18.87 11.39 -3.12
CA SER A 390 -19.64 12.34 -2.33
C SER A 390 -19.11 12.42 -0.89
N THR A 391 -19.39 13.51 -0.21
CA THR A 391 -18.98 13.71 1.19
C THR A 391 -19.46 12.58 2.10
N GLU A 392 -20.67 12.09 1.86
CA GLU A 392 -21.26 11.01 2.65
C GLU A 392 -20.57 9.67 2.35
N GLU A 393 -20.30 9.35 1.09
CA GLU A 393 -19.54 8.15 0.71
C GLU A 393 -18.12 8.16 1.29
N LYS A 394 -17.42 9.29 1.22
CA LYS A 394 -16.09 9.47 1.83
C LYS A 394 -16.12 9.16 3.32
N LEU A 395 -17.11 9.69 4.03
CA LEU A 395 -17.29 9.46 5.48
C LEU A 395 -17.50 7.97 5.77
N TRP A 396 -18.40 7.31 5.07
CA TRP A 396 -18.71 5.89 5.32
C TRP A 396 -17.55 4.97 4.95
N ILE A 397 -16.86 5.23 3.86
CA ILE A 397 -15.69 4.44 3.47
C ILE A 397 -14.56 4.62 4.50
N ASP A 398 -14.29 5.85 4.98
CA ASP A 398 -13.27 6.09 6.02
C ASP A 398 -13.65 5.40 7.34
N LYS A 399 -14.93 5.41 7.73
CA LYS A 399 -15.42 4.63 8.89
C LYS A 399 -15.14 3.14 8.72
N LEU A 400 -15.44 2.57 7.56
CA LEU A 400 -15.18 1.15 7.25
C LEU A 400 -13.70 0.79 7.33
N ILE A 401 -12.82 1.62 6.77
CA ILE A 401 -11.36 1.41 6.82
C ILE A 401 -10.87 1.42 8.28
N ARG A 402 -11.36 2.34 9.10
CA ARG A 402 -10.94 2.46 10.50
C ARG A 402 -11.47 1.36 11.40
N LEU A 403 -12.65 0.83 11.10
CA LEU A 403 -13.20 -0.33 11.80
C LEU A 403 -12.51 -1.63 11.40
N SER A 404 -11.91 -1.69 10.22
CA SER A 404 -11.12 -2.85 9.82
C SER A 404 -9.78 -2.87 10.56
N ARG A 405 -9.28 -4.08 10.83
CA ARG A 405 -8.10 -4.29 11.70
C ARG A 405 -6.81 -3.76 11.08
N LYS A 406 -5.84 -3.51 11.97
CA LYS A 406 -4.50 -2.93 11.80
C LYS A 406 -3.63 -3.39 10.63
N ASN A 407 -3.96 -4.40 9.87
CA ASN A 407 -3.23 -4.78 8.68
C ASN A 407 -3.99 -4.21 7.50
N ASP A 408 -3.39 -3.38 6.70
CA ASP A 408 -3.87 -2.65 5.52
C ASP A 408 -4.86 -3.40 4.60
N PHE A 409 -5.33 -4.56 5.02
CA PHE A 409 -6.31 -5.41 4.38
C PHE A 409 -7.72 -5.07 4.86
N PHE A 410 -8.50 -4.47 3.98
CA PHE A 410 -9.92 -4.26 4.14
C PHE A 410 -10.70 -5.33 3.35
N PRO A 411 -11.21 -6.40 4.00
CA PRO A 411 -11.78 -7.56 3.32
C PRO A 411 -12.96 -7.26 2.40
N ALA A 412 -13.67 -6.16 2.64
CA ALA A 412 -14.81 -5.74 1.82
C ALA A 412 -14.40 -4.94 0.57
N THR A 413 -13.11 -4.61 0.36
CA THR A 413 -12.67 -3.82 -0.79
C THR A 413 -13.10 -4.42 -2.14
N PRO A 414 -12.95 -5.73 -2.42
CA PRO A 414 -13.42 -6.33 -3.66
C PRO A 414 -14.93 -6.16 -3.86
N LEU A 415 -15.72 -6.33 -2.81
CA LEU A 415 -17.17 -6.15 -2.88
C LEU A 415 -17.53 -4.69 -3.18
N ILE A 416 -16.90 -3.73 -2.51
CA ILE A 416 -17.10 -2.30 -2.74
C ILE A 416 -16.71 -1.93 -4.18
N MET A 417 -15.58 -2.45 -4.69
CA MET A 417 -15.14 -2.23 -6.07
C MET A 417 -16.19 -2.70 -7.07
N VAL A 418 -16.67 -3.93 -6.94
CA VAL A 418 -17.70 -4.48 -7.85
C VAL A 418 -19.02 -3.70 -7.70
N PHE A 419 -19.36 -3.28 -6.48
CA PHE A 419 -20.55 -2.50 -6.25
C PHE A 419 -20.51 -1.15 -6.97
N PHE A 420 -19.37 -0.43 -6.93
CA PHE A 420 -19.18 0.81 -7.71
C PHE A 420 -19.27 0.60 -9.23
N GLN A 421 -18.87 -0.58 -9.72
CA GLN A 421 -18.95 -0.91 -11.14
C GLN A 421 -20.40 -1.22 -11.58
N LYS A 422 -21.17 -1.90 -10.73
CA LYS A 422 -22.52 -2.39 -11.04
C LYS A 422 -23.63 -1.42 -10.65
N GLU A 423 -23.52 -0.78 -9.48
CA GLU A 423 -24.55 0.09 -8.94
C GLU A 423 -24.17 1.57 -9.08
N LYS A 424 -24.93 2.30 -9.89
CA LYS A 424 -24.68 3.73 -10.15
C LYS A 424 -25.38 4.65 -9.15
N LYS A 425 -26.39 4.16 -8.42
CA LYS A 425 -27.15 4.97 -7.47
C LYS A 425 -26.36 5.09 -6.16
N GLN A 426 -26.06 6.32 -5.78
CA GLN A 426 -25.36 6.61 -4.53
C GLN A 426 -26.09 6.07 -3.30
N GLU A 427 -27.42 6.19 -3.27
CA GLU A 427 -28.25 5.73 -2.15
C GLU A 427 -28.06 4.25 -1.86
N GLU A 428 -28.01 3.40 -2.89
CA GLU A 428 -27.81 1.95 -2.72
C GLU A 428 -26.38 1.62 -2.25
N ARG A 429 -25.36 2.37 -2.72
CA ARG A 429 -24.00 2.22 -2.20
C ARG A 429 -23.89 2.60 -0.74
N LEU A 430 -24.58 3.65 -0.31
CA LEU A 430 -24.64 4.05 1.10
C LEU A 430 -25.34 3.01 1.99
N LYS A 431 -26.39 2.34 1.48
CA LYS A 431 -27.01 1.22 2.20
C LYS A 431 -26.04 0.06 2.40
N LEU A 432 -25.25 -0.28 1.36
CA LEU A 432 -24.20 -1.27 1.49
C LEU A 432 -23.16 -0.88 2.57
N PHE A 433 -22.68 0.36 2.54
CA PHE A 433 -21.66 0.81 3.50
C PHE A 433 -22.17 0.75 4.93
N LYS A 434 -23.43 1.13 5.17
CA LYS A 434 -24.08 1.03 6.48
C LYS A 434 -24.23 -0.42 6.94
N ALA A 435 -24.61 -1.33 6.04
CA ALA A 435 -24.71 -2.75 6.36
C ALA A 435 -23.34 -3.36 6.72
N LEU A 436 -22.30 -3.03 5.94
CA LEU A 436 -20.93 -3.47 6.20
C LEU A 436 -20.38 -2.90 7.50
N GLU A 437 -20.65 -1.64 7.80
CA GLU A 437 -20.23 -0.99 9.04
C GLU A 437 -20.78 -1.71 10.25
N GLY A 438 -22.10 -1.96 10.29
CA GLY A 438 -22.73 -2.68 11.38
C GLY A 438 -22.13 -4.07 11.63
N ILE A 439 -21.83 -4.82 10.58
CA ILE A 439 -21.15 -6.13 10.67
C ILE A 439 -19.72 -5.95 11.22
N ASN A 440 -18.94 -5.03 10.67
CA ASN A 440 -17.57 -4.80 11.13
C ASN A 440 -17.52 -4.38 12.59
N PHE A 441 -18.48 -3.56 13.03
CA PHE A 441 -18.58 -3.16 14.42
C PHE A 441 -18.89 -4.36 15.33
N LEU A 442 -19.87 -5.20 14.99
CA LEU A 442 -20.20 -6.41 15.75
C LEU A 442 -18.99 -7.36 15.86
N MET A 443 -18.17 -7.44 14.79
CA MET A 443 -16.93 -8.20 14.82
C MET A 443 -15.89 -7.65 15.81
N LEU A 444 -15.85 -6.34 16.03
CA LEU A 444 -14.98 -5.72 17.04
C LEU A 444 -15.41 -6.00 18.46
N LEU A 445 -16.71 -6.15 18.70
CA LEU A 445 -17.25 -6.42 20.03
C LEU A 445 -16.95 -7.82 20.54
N ASN A 446 -16.76 -8.79 19.65
CA ASN A 446 -16.51 -10.17 20.05
C ASN A 446 -15.02 -10.40 20.36
N ARG A 447 -14.68 -10.57 21.65
CA ARG A 447 -13.32 -10.86 22.13
C ARG A 447 -12.90 -12.32 21.87
N ASN A 448 -13.84 -13.26 21.94
CA ASN A 448 -13.56 -14.68 21.85
C ASN A 448 -13.67 -15.18 20.41
N ARG A 449 -12.56 -15.07 19.65
CA ARG A 449 -12.45 -15.51 18.25
C ARG A 449 -12.57 -17.02 18.04
N TYR A 450 -12.53 -17.81 19.09
CA TYR A 450 -12.51 -19.26 19.06
C TYR A 450 -13.81 -19.87 19.57
N SER A 451 -14.83 -19.02 19.88
CA SER A 451 -16.14 -19.57 20.24
C SER A 451 -16.78 -20.25 19.02
N PRO A 452 -17.54 -21.36 19.21
CA PRO A 452 -18.34 -21.96 18.15
C PRO A 452 -19.25 -20.92 17.46
N PHE A 453 -19.78 -19.99 18.21
CA PHE A 453 -20.55 -18.84 17.73
C PHE A 453 -19.74 -17.97 16.73
N TYR A 454 -18.48 -17.65 17.05
CA TYR A 454 -17.62 -16.94 16.12
C TYR A 454 -17.41 -17.74 14.83
N LEU A 455 -17.24 -19.05 14.93
CA LEU A 455 -17.03 -19.91 13.79
C LEU A 455 -18.30 -20.07 12.94
N GLU A 456 -19.46 -20.19 13.54
CA GLU A 456 -20.74 -20.37 12.87
C GLU A 456 -21.21 -19.08 12.14
N PHE A 457 -21.04 -17.92 12.77
CA PHE A 457 -21.48 -16.63 12.21
C PHE A 457 -20.37 -15.87 11.46
N PHE A 458 -19.11 -16.23 11.67
CA PHE A 458 -17.96 -15.63 10.98
C PHE A 458 -17.39 -16.47 9.85
N THR A 459 -17.96 -17.59 9.51
CA THR A 459 -18.16 -17.97 8.13
C THR A 459 -19.16 -16.99 7.47
N LEU A 460 -19.03 -15.70 7.81
CA LEU A 460 -19.72 -14.61 7.11
C LEU A 460 -19.61 -14.83 5.64
N PRO A 461 -20.65 -14.53 4.88
CA PRO A 461 -20.58 -14.63 3.43
C PRO A 461 -19.27 -13.98 3.02
N ASN A 462 -18.39 -14.81 2.53
CA ASN A 462 -17.05 -14.41 2.16
C ASN A 462 -17.19 -13.16 1.29
N MET A 463 -16.74 -12.00 1.76
CA MET A 463 -16.94 -10.72 1.04
C MET A 463 -16.43 -10.81 -0.39
N VAL A 464 -15.42 -11.65 -0.60
CA VAL A 464 -14.91 -11.99 -1.94
C VAL A 464 -15.92 -12.84 -2.70
N GLU A 465 -16.54 -13.83 -2.07
CA GLU A 465 -17.58 -14.64 -2.70
C GLU A 465 -18.79 -13.80 -3.10
N LEU A 466 -19.21 -12.87 -2.26
CA LEU A 466 -20.26 -11.91 -2.60
C LEU A 466 -19.85 -11.01 -3.77
N ALA A 467 -18.59 -10.54 -3.79
CA ALA A 467 -18.06 -9.76 -4.91
C ALA A 467 -18.08 -10.56 -6.22
N VAL A 468 -17.67 -11.83 -6.18
CA VAL A 468 -17.69 -12.73 -7.34
C VAL A 468 -19.12 -12.99 -7.81
N LYS A 469 -20.05 -13.33 -6.91
CA LYS A 469 -21.47 -13.54 -7.24
C LYS A 469 -22.10 -12.29 -7.86
N LEU A 470 -21.81 -11.11 -7.32
CA LEU A 470 -22.27 -9.84 -7.87
C LEU A 470 -21.67 -9.57 -9.25
N SER A 471 -20.37 -9.82 -9.41
CA SER A 471 -19.68 -9.61 -10.70
C SER A 471 -20.22 -10.52 -11.79
N ARG A 472 -20.58 -11.77 -11.45
CA ARG A 472 -21.24 -12.74 -12.34
C ARG A 472 -22.69 -12.38 -12.65
N GLY A 473 -23.32 -11.48 -11.87
CA GLY A 473 -24.75 -11.19 -11.97
C GLY A 473 -25.66 -12.27 -11.39
N SER A 474 -25.11 -13.22 -10.63
CA SER A 474 -25.91 -14.27 -9.97
C SER A 474 -26.62 -13.78 -8.69
N VAL A 475 -26.24 -12.62 -8.19
CA VAL A 475 -26.88 -11.96 -7.05
C VAL A 475 -27.02 -10.46 -7.36
N SER A 476 -28.17 -9.86 -6.99
CA SER A 476 -28.36 -8.42 -7.15
C SER A 476 -27.77 -7.61 -6.00
N PRO A 477 -27.47 -6.31 -6.20
CA PRO A 477 -27.03 -5.40 -5.13
C PRO A 477 -27.99 -5.38 -3.94
N GLU A 478 -29.29 -5.31 -4.18
CA GLU A 478 -30.31 -5.26 -3.12
C GLU A 478 -30.32 -6.55 -2.29
N LYS A 479 -30.16 -7.70 -2.93
CA LYS A 479 -30.11 -8.99 -2.23
C LYS A 479 -28.90 -9.07 -1.32
N ILE A 480 -27.73 -8.57 -1.75
CA ILE A 480 -26.53 -8.52 -0.91
C ILE A 480 -26.77 -7.65 0.34
N ILE A 481 -27.32 -6.45 0.18
CA ILE A 481 -27.63 -5.56 1.28
C ILE A 481 -28.57 -6.26 2.29
N LYS A 482 -29.63 -6.88 1.77
CA LYS A 482 -30.61 -7.61 2.59
C LYS A 482 -29.95 -8.77 3.36
N ASP A 483 -29.11 -9.56 2.71
CA ASP A 483 -28.42 -10.70 3.36
C ASP A 483 -27.45 -10.25 4.45
N LEU A 484 -26.77 -9.11 4.25
CA LEU A 484 -25.91 -8.50 5.26
C LEU A 484 -26.72 -7.99 6.47
N GLU A 485 -27.87 -7.36 6.23
CA GLU A 485 -28.77 -6.90 7.29
C GLU A 485 -29.39 -8.07 8.08
N GLU A 486 -29.85 -9.11 7.39
CA GLU A 486 -30.34 -10.34 8.01
C GLU A 486 -29.27 -11.01 8.87
N THR A 487 -28.02 -11.05 8.38
CA THR A 487 -26.87 -11.57 9.13
C THR A 487 -26.62 -10.75 10.40
N ARG A 488 -26.64 -9.41 10.29
CA ARG A 488 -26.53 -8.52 11.44
C ARG A 488 -27.59 -8.81 12.49
N HIS A 489 -28.86 -8.95 12.09
CA HIS A 489 -29.96 -9.27 12.98
C HIS A 489 -29.83 -10.65 13.64
N LYS A 490 -29.35 -11.67 12.90
CA LYS A 490 -29.08 -12.99 13.47
C LYS A 490 -28.02 -12.92 14.57
N ILE A 491 -26.92 -12.19 14.33
CA ILE A 491 -25.84 -12.02 15.31
C ILE A 491 -26.34 -11.31 16.56
N THR A 492 -27.03 -10.18 16.43
CA THR A 492 -27.49 -9.38 17.58
C THR A 492 -28.54 -10.05 18.42
N ASN A 493 -29.35 -10.96 17.86
CA ASN A 493 -30.34 -11.72 18.55
C ASN A 493 -29.85 -13.07 19.09
N HIS A 494 -28.61 -13.43 18.85
CA HIS A 494 -28.07 -14.71 19.31
C HIS A 494 -27.79 -14.69 20.82
N LYS A 495 -28.19 -15.76 21.53
CA LYS A 495 -28.05 -15.87 22.98
C LYS A 495 -26.61 -15.70 23.47
N GLU A 496 -25.65 -16.27 22.74
CA GLU A 496 -24.22 -16.19 23.09
C GLU A 496 -23.69 -14.76 22.96
N PHE A 497 -24.11 -14.02 21.92
CA PHE A 497 -23.76 -12.60 21.78
C PHE A 497 -24.25 -11.79 22.96
N LEU A 498 -25.54 -11.95 23.34
CA LEU A 498 -26.11 -11.27 24.48
C LEU A 498 -25.44 -11.67 25.80
N SER A 499 -25.12 -12.97 25.96
CA SER A 499 -24.40 -13.47 27.13
C SER A 499 -22.99 -12.88 27.24
N ASN A 500 -22.28 -12.71 26.13
CA ASN A 500 -20.97 -12.06 26.12
C ASN A 500 -21.03 -10.58 26.50
N ILE A 501 -22.06 -9.85 26.05
CA ILE A 501 -22.27 -8.45 26.47
C ILE A 501 -22.53 -8.38 27.95
N ILE A 502 -23.37 -9.27 28.51
CA ILE A 502 -23.66 -9.33 29.95
C ILE A 502 -22.40 -9.70 30.74
N LEU A 503 -21.60 -10.61 30.25
CA LEU A 503 -20.37 -11.02 30.90
C LEU A 503 -19.35 -9.87 30.97
N GLU A 504 -19.17 -9.11 29.88
CA GLU A 504 -18.33 -7.90 29.88
C GLU A 504 -18.84 -6.87 30.93
N PHE A 505 -20.16 -6.66 30.98
CA PHE A 505 -20.75 -5.75 31.95
C PHE A 505 -20.47 -6.18 33.40
N LYS A 506 -20.47 -7.49 33.69
CA LYS A 506 -20.25 -8.07 35.00
C LYS A 506 -18.80 -8.26 35.42
N SER A 507 -17.87 -8.21 34.46
CA SER A 507 -16.45 -8.48 34.68
C SER A 507 -15.61 -7.20 34.71
N ASP A 508 -14.77 -6.99 33.67
CA ASP A 508 -13.85 -5.87 33.56
C ASP A 508 -14.48 -4.58 33.02
N GLY A 509 -15.76 -4.64 32.59
CA GLY A 509 -16.44 -3.54 31.90
C GLY A 509 -15.97 -3.31 30.50
N PHE A 510 -16.38 -2.20 29.88
CA PHE A 510 -16.25 -1.94 28.43
C PHE A 510 -15.04 -1.11 28.03
N TYR A 511 -14.26 -0.61 29.00
CA TYR A 511 -13.14 0.28 28.71
C TYR A 511 -12.09 -0.32 27.74
N LYS A 512 -11.88 -1.64 27.80
CA LYS A 512 -10.92 -2.35 26.96
C LYS A 512 -11.51 -2.80 25.61
N TRP A 513 -12.74 -2.47 25.29
CA TRP A 513 -13.31 -2.76 23.99
C TRP A 513 -12.55 -2.02 22.88
N ARG A 514 -12.19 -2.71 21.84
CA ARG A 514 -11.54 -2.06 20.68
C ARG A 514 -12.44 -1.04 19.99
N GLY A 515 -13.75 -1.29 19.97
CA GLY A 515 -14.76 -0.43 19.38
C GLY A 515 -15.31 0.66 20.31
N ILE A 516 -14.85 0.78 21.58
CA ILE A 516 -15.46 1.70 22.57
C ILE A 516 -15.47 3.15 22.08
N LYS A 517 -14.38 3.65 21.53
CA LYS A 517 -14.32 5.02 21.02
C LYS A 517 -15.34 5.24 19.90
N TYR A 518 -15.42 4.32 18.96
CA TYR A 518 -16.36 4.39 17.86
C TYR A 518 -17.81 4.35 18.35
N PHE A 519 -18.12 3.46 19.26
CA PHE A 519 -19.44 3.37 19.88
C PHE A 519 -19.85 4.69 20.56
N LEU A 520 -18.95 5.29 21.33
CA LEU A 520 -19.22 6.55 22.01
C LEU A 520 -19.39 7.72 21.03
N TYR A 521 -18.67 7.71 19.91
CA TYR A 521 -18.85 8.68 18.82
C TYR A 521 -20.23 8.54 18.16
N GLU A 522 -20.63 7.33 17.80
CA GLU A 522 -21.95 7.07 17.20
C GLU A 522 -23.08 7.45 18.17
N TYR A 523 -22.87 7.26 19.48
CA TYR A 523 -23.81 7.72 20.49
C TYR A 523 -23.90 9.25 20.52
N ASP A 524 -22.81 9.97 20.38
CA ASP A 524 -22.81 11.43 20.29
C ASP A 524 -23.62 11.93 19.07
N LEU A 525 -23.43 11.28 17.92
CA LEU A 525 -24.22 11.56 16.70
C LEU A 525 -25.72 11.25 16.91
N TYR A 526 -26.03 10.18 17.63
CA TYR A 526 -27.41 9.86 17.97
C TYR A 526 -28.06 10.98 18.84
N LEU A 527 -27.35 11.48 19.85
CA LEU A 527 -27.83 12.58 20.69
C LEU A 527 -27.99 13.88 19.87
N GLN A 528 -27.10 14.15 18.92
CA GLN A 528 -27.26 15.25 18.00
C GLN A 528 -28.56 15.16 17.21
N LYS A 529 -28.83 14.02 16.57
CA LYS A 529 -30.07 13.79 15.81
C LYS A 529 -31.30 13.94 16.71
N ALA A 530 -31.24 13.40 17.91
CA ALA A 530 -32.31 13.50 18.88
C ALA A 530 -32.58 14.96 19.34
N SER A 531 -31.58 15.84 19.27
CA SER A 531 -31.72 17.26 19.59
C SER A 531 -32.30 18.09 18.43
N LYS A 532 -32.61 17.45 17.28
CA LYS A 532 -33.20 18.11 16.11
C LYS A 532 -32.35 19.28 15.56
N THR A 533 -31.03 19.23 15.71
CA THR A 533 -30.09 20.23 15.18
C THR A 533 -29.12 19.60 14.20
N GLU A 534 -28.81 20.31 13.14
CA GLU A 534 -27.80 19.90 12.17
C GLU A 534 -26.38 20.25 12.63
N ARG A 535 -26.23 21.08 13.66
CA ARG A 535 -24.93 21.53 14.16
C ARG A 535 -24.18 20.35 14.79
N GLN A 536 -23.17 19.85 14.11
CA GLN A 536 -22.23 18.87 14.63
C GLN A 536 -21.24 19.58 15.57
N LYS A 537 -21.05 19.05 16.78
CA LYS A 537 -20.10 19.57 17.79
C LYS A 537 -18.79 18.81 17.79
N LEU A 538 -18.80 17.60 17.28
CA LEU A 538 -17.65 16.71 17.17
C LEU A 538 -17.72 16.02 15.80
N ASP A 539 -16.93 16.46 14.86
CA ASP A 539 -16.88 15.82 13.55
C ASP A 539 -15.97 14.58 13.52
N TRP A 540 -16.09 13.78 12.47
CA TRP A 540 -15.36 12.54 12.32
C TRP A 540 -13.84 12.76 12.23
N THR A 541 -13.40 13.83 11.60
CA THR A 541 -11.98 14.16 11.41
C THR A 541 -11.35 14.57 12.73
N GLU A 542 -12.03 15.46 13.47
CA GLU A 542 -11.64 15.89 14.81
C GLU A 542 -11.57 14.70 15.77
N PHE A 543 -12.61 13.85 15.79
CA PHE A 543 -12.67 12.65 16.64
C PHE A 543 -11.51 11.68 16.39
N ASN A 544 -11.00 11.62 15.17
CA ASN A 544 -9.86 10.77 14.80
C ASN A 544 -8.50 11.47 14.92
N SER A 545 -8.47 12.72 15.35
CA SER A 545 -7.23 13.43 15.63
C SER A 545 -6.53 12.87 16.90
N ARG A 546 -5.26 13.24 17.08
CA ARG A 546 -4.49 12.86 18.29
C ARG A 546 -5.10 13.38 19.57
N ASP A 547 -5.90 14.44 19.48
CA ASP A 547 -6.53 15.05 20.66
C ASP A 547 -7.61 14.14 21.25
N TYR A 548 -8.26 13.29 20.46
CA TYR A 548 -9.29 12.35 20.93
C TYR A 548 -8.79 10.90 21.09
N GLU A 549 -7.52 10.69 21.41
CA GLU A 549 -6.98 9.34 21.66
C GLU A 549 -7.52 8.69 22.94
N THR A 550 -8.00 9.48 23.90
CA THR A 550 -8.37 9.01 25.24
C THR A 550 -9.88 8.93 25.42
N VAL A 551 -10.30 8.01 26.30
CA VAL A 551 -11.66 7.91 26.84
C VAL A 551 -11.62 8.33 28.29
N GLU A 552 -12.47 9.29 28.67
CA GLU A 552 -12.61 9.80 30.04
C GLU A 552 -13.37 8.81 30.91
N HIS A 553 -12.92 8.71 32.16
CA HIS A 553 -13.65 8.07 33.25
C HIS A 553 -14.29 9.16 34.13
N ILE A 554 -15.57 9.36 34.05
CA ILE A 554 -16.30 10.38 34.86
C ILE A 554 -16.03 10.14 36.34
N TYR A 555 -16.29 8.92 36.86
CA TYR A 555 -15.75 8.42 38.11
C TYR A 555 -14.30 7.96 37.84
N PRO A 556 -13.29 8.68 38.38
CA PRO A 556 -11.92 8.54 37.93
C PRO A 556 -11.27 7.19 38.26
N GLN A 557 -10.24 6.81 37.51
CA GLN A 557 -9.51 5.56 37.75
C GLN A 557 -8.84 5.50 39.12
N LYS A 558 -8.39 6.65 39.66
CA LYS A 558 -7.73 6.77 40.97
C LYS A 558 -8.44 7.82 41.83
N PRO A 559 -9.64 7.53 42.32
CA PRO A 559 -10.44 8.49 43.11
C PRO A 559 -9.80 8.70 44.46
N ARG A 560 -9.21 9.88 44.71
CA ARG A 560 -8.59 10.23 46.00
C ARG A 560 -9.35 11.29 46.77
N LYS A 561 -10.18 12.09 46.10
CA LYS A 561 -10.93 13.17 46.70
C LYS A 561 -12.13 12.62 47.50
N GLU A 562 -12.48 13.29 48.59
CA GLU A 562 -13.60 12.91 49.48
C GLU A 562 -14.95 12.84 48.73
N CYS A 563 -15.17 13.74 47.77
CA CYS A 563 -16.39 13.73 46.93
C CYS A 563 -16.59 12.41 46.16
N TRP A 564 -15.53 11.59 45.97
CA TRP A 564 -15.62 10.26 45.39
C TRP A 564 -15.57 9.16 46.44
N THR A 565 -14.69 9.27 47.42
CA THR A 565 -14.53 8.22 48.45
C THR A 565 -15.74 8.07 49.29
N SER A 566 -16.42 9.16 49.68
CA SER A 566 -17.69 9.13 50.43
C SER A 566 -18.80 8.36 49.72
N LYS A 567 -18.83 8.39 48.38
CA LYS A 567 -19.91 7.77 47.59
C LYS A 567 -19.60 6.31 47.18
N PHE A 568 -18.33 5.93 47.10
CA PHE A 568 -17.93 4.64 46.57
C PHE A 568 -17.23 3.71 47.55
N ASN A 569 -16.95 4.16 48.82
CA ASN A 569 -16.27 3.33 49.81
C ASN A 569 -17.01 2.07 50.24
N PHE A 570 -18.34 2.04 50.10
CA PHE A 570 -19.17 0.87 50.44
C PHE A 570 -18.97 -0.31 49.47
N TYR A 571 -18.43 -0.06 48.29
CA TYR A 571 -18.22 -1.09 47.27
C TYR A 571 -16.88 -1.78 47.45
N SER A 572 -16.86 -3.07 47.22
CA SER A 572 -15.62 -3.86 47.15
C SER A 572 -14.69 -3.41 46.00
N ALA A 573 -13.43 -3.75 46.08
CA ALA A 573 -12.45 -3.40 45.02
C ALA A 573 -12.86 -3.91 43.61
N PRO A 574 -13.38 -5.14 43.44
CA PRO A 574 -13.91 -5.60 42.15
C PRO A 574 -15.11 -4.76 41.67
N GLN A 575 -16.08 -4.46 42.58
CA GLN A 575 -17.24 -3.64 42.21
C GLN A 575 -16.82 -2.22 41.77
N LYS A 576 -15.85 -1.60 42.45
CA LYS A 576 -15.30 -0.30 42.06
C LYS A 576 -14.65 -0.37 40.67
N THR A 577 -14.01 -1.48 40.34
CA THR A 577 -13.41 -1.69 39.01
C THR A 577 -14.51 -1.79 37.95
N ILE A 578 -15.55 -2.58 38.19
CA ILE A 578 -16.70 -2.70 37.28
C ILE A 578 -17.33 -1.33 37.04
N LEU A 579 -17.62 -0.57 38.11
CA LEU A 579 -18.23 0.76 38.00
C LEU A 579 -17.36 1.74 37.21
N ARG A 580 -16.03 1.75 37.44
CA ARG A 580 -15.10 2.61 36.68
C ARG A 580 -15.13 2.32 35.19
N HIS A 581 -15.12 1.06 34.83
CA HIS A 581 -15.03 0.62 33.44
C HIS A 581 -16.40 0.33 32.82
N SER A 582 -17.49 0.58 33.55
CA SER A 582 -18.84 0.48 33.01
C SER A 582 -19.06 1.47 31.88
N LEU A 583 -19.82 1.05 30.86
CA LEU A 583 -20.14 1.86 29.68
C LEU A 583 -20.71 3.23 30.07
N GLY A 584 -21.57 3.28 31.11
CA GLY A 584 -22.15 4.52 31.60
C GLY A 584 -21.13 5.52 32.16
N ASN A 585 -19.97 5.05 32.62
CA ASN A 585 -18.91 5.90 33.15
C ASN A 585 -17.91 6.41 32.12
N LEU A 586 -18.04 5.98 30.85
CA LEU A 586 -17.10 6.30 29.78
C LEU A 586 -17.64 7.41 28.88
N LEU A 587 -16.76 8.32 28.48
CA LEU A 587 -17.09 9.48 27.65
C LEU A 587 -15.97 9.77 26.67
N PRO A 588 -16.24 10.07 25.38
CA PRO A 588 -15.23 10.55 24.47
C PRO A 588 -14.86 11.99 24.86
N LEU A 589 -13.59 12.24 25.08
CA LEU A 589 -13.11 13.54 25.52
C LEU A 589 -11.74 13.85 24.90
N SER A 590 -11.50 15.11 24.55
CA SER A 590 -10.18 15.51 24.07
C SER A 590 -9.12 15.33 25.17
N LYS A 591 -7.92 14.93 24.78
CA LYS A 591 -6.81 14.66 25.70
C LYS A 591 -6.44 15.87 26.58
N PRO A 592 -6.38 17.13 26.06
CA PRO A 592 -6.12 18.30 26.90
C PRO A 592 -7.22 18.48 27.96
N LYS A 593 -8.49 18.34 27.60
CA LYS A 593 -9.63 18.47 28.48
C LYS A 593 -9.67 17.35 29.53
N ASN A 594 -9.42 16.11 29.11
CA ASN A 594 -9.32 14.95 30.00
C ASN A 594 -8.19 15.13 31.04
N SER A 595 -7.04 15.62 30.60
CA SER A 595 -5.92 15.91 31.51
C SER A 595 -6.25 17.02 32.50
N SER A 596 -6.99 18.06 32.09
CA SER A 596 -7.40 19.14 32.99
C SER A 596 -8.38 18.69 34.07
N PHE A 597 -9.26 17.73 33.75
CA PHE A 597 -10.24 17.18 34.69
C PHE A 597 -9.60 16.26 35.74
N SER A 598 -8.58 15.49 35.34
CA SER A 598 -7.86 14.60 36.26
C SER A 598 -8.78 13.85 37.23
N ASN A 599 -8.54 13.96 38.54
CA ASN A 599 -9.37 13.38 39.61
C ASN A 599 -10.39 14.39 40.20
N GLY A 600 -10.74 15.44 39.44
CA GLY A 600 -11.70 16.47 39.86
C GLY A 600 -13.06 15.89 40.30
N CYS A 601 -13.76 16.57 41.21
CA CYS A 601 -15.10 16.17 41.59
C CYS A 601 -16.06 16.34 40.41
N PHE A 602 -17.19 15.62 40.44
CA PHE A 602 -18.17 15.63 39.35
C PHE A 602 -18.65 17.06 39.02
N ILE A 603 -18.98 17.84 40.05
CA ILE A 603 -19.43 19.22 39.88
C ILE A 603 -18.38 20.09 39.21
N ASP A 604 -17.10 19.94 39.58
CA ASP A 604 -15.99 20.68 38.99
C ASP A 604 -15.81 20.36 37.50
N LYS A 605 -16.18 19.15 37.08
CA LYS A 605 -16.11 18.70 35.66
C LYS A 605 -17.31 19.21 34.83
N ILE A 606 -18.44 19.55 35.46
CA ILE A 606 -19.63 20.07 34.76
C ILE A 606 -19.35 21.46 34.19
N SER A 607 -18.86 22.38 35.01
CA SER A 607 -18.51 23.73 34.60
C SER A 607 -17.38 24.28 35.48
N ASN A 608 -16.39 24.89 34.83
CA ASN A 608 -15.43 25.77 35.48
C ASN A 608 -15.58 27.13 34.83
N ASP A 609 -16.31 27.99 35.52
CA ASP A 609 -16.74 29.30 35.00
C ASP A 609 -15.53 30.23 34.68
N ASN A 610 -14.40 30.02 35.35
CA ASN A 610 -13.20 30.83 35.12
C ASN A 610 -12.47 30.54 33.78
N ASN A 611 -12.61 29.34 33.23
CA ASN A 611 -11.84 28.89 32.07
C ASN A 611 -12.69 28.38 30.89
N ALA A 612 -14.01 28.48 30.96
CA ALA A 612 -14.96 27.90 29.99
C ALA A 612 -14.66 26.41 29.66
N VAL A 613 -14.08 25.67 30.63
CA VAL A 613 -13.75 24.26 30.52
C VAL A 613 -14.73 23.46 31.37
N GLY A 614 -15.49 22.55 30.73
CA GLY A 614 -16.46 21.71 31.41
C GLY A 614 -17.29 20.91 30.41
N TYR A 615 -18.04 19.90 30.89
CA TYR A 615 -18.95 19.12 30.06
C TYR A 615 -20.04 19.99 29.42
N ARG A 616 -20.40 21.12 30.04
CA ARG A 616 -21.39 22.09 29.51
C ARG A 616 -20.96 22.67 28.15
N TYR A 617 -19.68 22.78 27.90
CA TYR A 617 -19.11 23.43 26.70
C TYR A 617 -18.63 22.43 25.63
N GLY A 618 -18.92 21.14 25.79
CA GLY A 618 -18.46 20.10 24.93
C GLY A 618 -19.49 19.50 23.98
N SER A 619 -19.24 18.26 23.58
CA SER A 619 -20.06 17.45 22.69
C SER A 619 -21.47 17.20 23.22
N TYR A 620 -22.34 16.54 22.46
CA TYR A 620 -23.70 16.21 22.92
C TYR A 620 -23.68 15.19 24.05
N SER A 621 -22.78 14.22 24.03
CA SER A 621 -22.60 13.26 25.13
C SER A 621 -22.03 13.91 26.38
N GLU A 622 -21.19 14.91 26.28
CA GLU A 622 -20.76 15.73 27.42
C GLU A 622 -21.92 16.54 27.98
N ASN A 623 -22.71 17.18 27.12
CA ASN A 623 -23.90 17.95 27.58
C ASN A 623 -24.97 17.06 28.22
N GLU A 624 -25.08 15.79 27.79
CA GLU A 624 -25.96 14.84 28.44
C GLU A 624 -25.60 14.65 29.92
N ILE A 625 -24.29 14.56 30.23
CA ILE A 625 -23.81 14.37 31.60
C ILE A 625 -24.21 15.51 32.52
N THR A 626 -24.31 16.74 32.01
CA THR A 626 -24.68 17.92 32.82
C THR A 626 -26.12 17.88 33.35
N LYS A 627 -26.95 16.95 32.86
CA LYS A 627 -28.34 16.76 33.35
C LYS A 627 -28.41 16.01 34.68
N TYR A 628 -27.33 15.32 35.04
CA TYR A 628 -27.25 14.62 36.33
C TYR A 628 -26.80 15.57 37.44
N LYS A 629 -27.50 15.52 38.58
CA LYS A 629 -27.15 16.35 39.74
C LYS A 629 -25.97 15.81 40.52
N ASP A 630 -25.75 14.51 40.44
CA ASP A 630 -24.67 13.80 41.10
C ASP A 630 -24.19 12.63 40.25
N TRP A 631 -23.05 12.03 40.62
CA TRP A 631 -22.47 10.90 39.91
C TRP A 631 -22.14 9.79 40.91
N THR A 632 -23.01 8.81 40.98
CA THR A 632 -22.91 7.63 41.87
C THR A 632 -23.02 6.36 41.06
N ALA A 633 -22.99 5.20 41.70
CA ALA A 633 -23.19 3.92 41.03
C ALA A 633 -24.55 3.85 40.31
N LYS A 634 -25.57 4.54 40.84
CA LYS A 634 -26.92 4.59 40.25
C LYS A 634 -26.87 5.26 38.87
N GLU A 635 -26.33 6.45 38.78
CA GLU A 635 -26.24 7.21 37.52
C GLU A 635 -25.36 6.49 36.49
N ILE A 636 -24.24 5.86 36.93
CA ILE A 636 -23.40 5.03 36.08
C ILE A 636 -24.21 3.88 35.47
N LEU A 637 -24.99 3.15 36.27
CA LEU A 637 -25.76 2.02 35.77
C LEU A 637 -26.93 2.47 34.89
N GLU A 638 -27.66 3.50 35.30
CA GLU A 638 -28.77 4.07 34.50
C GLU A 638 -28.30 4.52 33.11
N ARG A 639 -27.17 5.26 33.04
CA ARG A 639 -26.62 5.67 31.77
C ARG A 639 -26.09 4.48 30.97
N GLY A 640 -25.46 3.51 31.64
CA GLY A 640 -24.97 2.29 30.98
C GLY A 640 -26.08 1.51 30.31
N LEU A 641 -27.20 1.29 31.01
CA LEU A 641 -28.39 0.65 30.46
C LEU A 641 -29.00 1.47 29.32
N LYS A 642 -29.08 2.79 29.46
CA LYS A 642 -29.55 3.68 28.39
C LYS A 642 -28.71 3.57 27.14
N LEU A 643 -27.38 3.45 27.25
CA LEU A 643 -26.48 3.25 26.14
C LEU A 643 -26.69 1.88 25.46
N LEU A 644 -26.92 0.82 26.25
CA LEU A 644 -27.16 -0.54 25.74
C LEU A 644 -28.55 -0.75 25.14
N ASP A 645 -29.56 -0.06 25.64
CA ASP A 645 -30.96 -0.16 25.15
C ASP A 645 -31.17 0.46 23.76
N ARG A 646 -30.20 1.22 23.29
CA ARG A 646 -30.25 1.91 21.99
C ARG A 646 -29.88 0.98 20.82
N LYS A 647 -30.81 0.14 20.40
CA LYS A 647 -30.73 -0.72 19.21
C LYS A 647 -30.40 0.04 17.91
N SER A 648 -30.52 1.38 17.92
CA SER A 648 -30.30 2.25 16.76
C SER A 648 -28.89 2.84 16.66
N VAL A 649 -27.98 2.54 17.59
CA VAL A 649 -26.60 3.04 17.58
C VAL A 649 -25.67 2.08 16.83
N VAL A 650 -26.14 0.88 16.53
CA VAL A 650 -25.42 -0.16 15.78
C VAL A 650 -26.22 -0.59 14.55
#